data_359e983bd38109d122d32a59b48860fe
#
_entry.id   359e983bd38109d122d32a59b48860fe
#
_cell.length_a   1.000
_cell.length_b   1.000
_cell.length_c   1.000
_cell.angle_alpha   90.00
_cell.angle_beta   90.00
_cell.angle_gamma   90.00
#
_symmetry.space_group_name_H-M   'P 1'
#
loop_
_entity.id
_entity.type
_entity.pdbx_description
1 polymer ?
#
loop_
_entity_poly.entity_id
_entity_poly.type
_entity_poly.pdbx_seq_one_letter_code
_entity_poly.pdbx_strand_id
1 'polypeptide(L)'
;MDKIKKNDETDCVAVYGARVHNLKNIDAFIPHDKLTVITGLSGSGKSSLAFDTVYAEGQRRYIETFSSYARNMLGALERPDVDKITGLCPVISIEQKTVNKNPRSTIGTITEVYDFLRLLFARIGEAVSYKSGKPMIKYTEEQILELILGKFDNQKVLILSPLVNNRKGHYKELFEQLRRKGYLNVRVDGELQEIVVGMRLDRYKNHNIELVVDKLKVSGKDSQRLKETIAVAMKQGDGVIQVFDVEKGEGFFYSKSLMDPITGLSYREPAPHNFSFNSMQGACPKCKGLGSVNLIDVDKIIPDKSKTIYSGGILPLGSYSNNFIFSQIAGICEKEGYSLKTPIKDLSEKALDEILNGTDEALVNPAGIGRGYQPTYDGIVKYIEMQQNDEVSSKAQKWAGQFYTPTVCPVCHGARLNREALHYFIDGKNIDELANMELSDLKEWVDTVEQKLGKQQQVVAKEILKEIRSRLHFLNDVGLDYLSLSRSSMSLSGGESQRIRLATQIGSQLVNVLYILDEPSIGLHQRDNDRLIHSLKELRDLGNTVVVVEHDKDMMLESDYVIDIGPKAGRKGGKVVFAGTPEEMLKSGTLTAGYLNGSLKIEVPAKRRKGNGKKLTLRGCSGNNLKDVDLTLPLGALICVTGVSGSGKSTIINETLQPILSQKFYRSLKEPLPYKAIKGIENIDKVVSVDQAPIGKSPRSNPATYTNVFANIRNLFVELPEAKIRGYKPGRFSFNMSGGRCDVCKGNGYRSIEMNFLPNVLVPCEACHGQRYNRETLEVRFKGKSIADVLDMTINQAVEFFENMPSILSKIKVLQDVGLGYIKLGQPSSTLSGGESQRVKLATELSKKDTGKTLFILDEPTTGLHFEDIRILMGVLNKLVDRGNTVLVIEHNLDVIKCADYIVDMGPEGGKNGGKIIAVGTPEEICESKDSITGKFLRKELMNL
;
A
#
# COMPACT_ATOMS: atom_id res chain seq x y z
N MET A 1 36.87 25.95 -10.96
CA MET A 1 37.07 25.16 -9.72
C MET A 1 37.87 25.88 -8.64
N ASP A 2 38.62 26.94 -8.97
CA ASP A 2 39.52 27.58 -7.98
C ASP A 2 38.94 28.78 -7.19
N LYS A 3 37.69 29.17 -7.42
CA LYS A 3 37.07 30.33 -6.74
C LYS A 3 36.32 30.02 -5.44
N ILE A 4 36.02 28.77 -5.15
CA ILE A 4 35.31 28.33 -3.91
C ILE A 4 36.30 27.89 -2.81
N LYS A 5 37.62 27.92 -3.07
CA LYS A 5 38.61 27.23 -2.27
C LYS A 5 39.07 27.86 -0.96
N LYS A 6 38.54 29.00 -0.48
CA LYS A 6 39.14 29.60 0.74
C LYS A 6 38.27 30.35 1.76
N ASN A 7 36.97 30.63 1.51
CA ASN A 7 36.20 31.41 2.48
C ASN A 7 34.87 30.79 2.97
N ASP A 8 34.42 29.63 2.47
CA ASP A 8 33.03 29.15 2.65
C ASP A 8 32.93 27.68 3.14
N GLU A 9 33.90 27.15 3.90
CA GLU A 9 33.74 25.80 4.55
C GLU A 9 32.63 25.76 5.62
N THR A 10 32.15 26.91 6.06
CA THR A 10 31.08 27.04 7.05
C THR A 10 29.68 27.05 6.40
N ASP A 11 29.56 27.40 5.13
CA ASP A 11 28.29 27.62 4.45
C ASP A 11 27.88 26.46 3.51
N CYS A 12 28.53 25.32 3.60
CA CYS A 12 28.20 24.15 2.76
C CYS A 12 28.49 22.81 3.46
N VAL A 13 27.80 21.77 3.01
CA VAL A 13 28.21 20.39 3.25
C VAL A 13 29.33 20.05 2.28
N ALA A 14 30.56 19.92 2.77
CA ALA A 14 31.73 19.63 1.98
C ALA A 14 32.13 18.15 2.12
N VAL A 15 32.11 17.43 1.01
CA VAL A 15 32.51 16.02 0.87
C VAL A 15 33.86 15.98 0.19
N TYR A 16 34.86 15.34 0.79
CA TYR A 16 36.22 15.20 0.25
C TYR A 16 36.55 13.74 0.03
N GLY A 17 37.03 13.41 -1.16
CA GLY A 17 37.58 12.11 -1.49
C GLY A 17 36.58 10.96 -1.45
N ALA A 18 35.36 11.16 -1.91
CA ALA A 18 34.34 10.11 -1.94
C ALA A 18 34.68 9.01 -2.97
N ARG A 19 34.69 7.73 -2.51
CA ARG A 19 35.05 6.54 -3.31
C ARG A 19 34.02 5.43 -3.26
N VAL A 20 32.83 5.73 -2.69
CA VAL A 20 31.76 4.74 -2.56
C VAL A 20 31.30 4.26 -3.95
N HIS A 21 31.19 2.95 -4.12
CA HIS A 21 30.77 2.26 -5.37
C HIS A 21 31.61 2.64 -6.59
N ASN A 22 31.05 3.47 -7.50
CA ASN A 22 31.72 3.90 -8.72
C ASN A 22 32.32 5.32 -8.67
N LEU A 23 32.21 6.00 -7.53
CA LEU A 23 32.79 7.32 -7.33
C LEU A 23 34.32 7.26 -7.37
N LYS A 24 34.92 8.25 -8.02
CA LYS A 24 36.36 8.26 -8.34
C LYS A 24 37.11 9.31 -7.54
N ASN A 25 37.11 9.16 -6.22
CA ASN A 25 37.81 10.08 -5.32
C ASN A 25 37.37 11.53 -5.60
N ILE A 26 36.07 11.78 -5.51
CA ILE A 26 35.49 13.07 -5.86
C ILE A 26 35.32 13.97 -4.64
N ASP A 27 35.48 15.27 -4.90
CA ASP A 27 35.09 16.32 -3.98
C ASP A 27 33.76 16.92 -4.46
N ALA A 28 32.82 17.16 -3.54
CA ALA A 28 31.53 17.75 -3.83
C ALA A 28 31.13 18.73 -2.71
N PHE A 29 30.56 19.87 -3.12
CA PHE A 29 30.15 20.94 -2.22
C PHE A 29 28.66 21.21 -2.41
N ILE A 30 27.87 21.09 -1.34
CA ILE A 30 26.42 21.29 -1.32
C ILE A 30 26.15 22.53 -0.47
N PRO A 31 25.73 23.67 -1.06
CA PRO A 31 25.46 24.88 -0.29
C PRO A 31 24.32 24.69 0.71
N HIS A 32 24.47 25.26 1.93
CA HIS A 32 23.41 25.30 2.92
C HIS A 32 22.26 26.19 2.47
N ASP A 33 21.05 25.95 3.01
CA ASP A 33 19.84 26.72 2.75
C ASP A 33 19.51 26.92 1.26
N LYS A 34 19.87 25.93 0.47
CA LYS A 34 19.66 25.89 -0.99
C LYS A 34 18.97 24.61 -1.43
N LEU A 35 18.22 24.71 -2.55
CA LEU A 35 17.72 23.57 -3.29
C LEU A 35 18.78 23.12 -4.28
N THR A 36 19.46 22.01 -3.98
CA THR A 36 20.52 21.44 -4.81
C THR A 36 20.00 20.21 -5.55
N VAL A 37 20.13 20.19 -6.88
CA VAL A 37 19.79 19.01 -7.70
C VAL A 37 21.05 18.26 -8.08
N ILE A 38 21.10 16.95 -7.77
CA ILE A 38 22.14 16.03 -8.22
C ILE A 38 21.61 15.25 -9.43
N THR A 39 22.20 15.47 -10.59
CA THR A 39 21.77 14.88 -11.86
C THR A 39 22.91 14.11 -12.57
N GLY A 40 22.60 13.52 -13.73
CA GLY A 40 23.53 12.75 -14.57
C GLY A 40 22.92 11.42 -15.04
N LEU A 41 23.61 10.69 -15.89
CA LEU A 41 23.14 9.41 -16.45
C LEU A 41 22.76 8.38 -15.38
N SER A 42 21.84 7.47 -15.70
CA SER A 42 21.53 6.32 -14.84
C SER A 42 22.81 5.50 -14.59
N GLY A 43 23.09 5.20 -13.28
CA GLY A 43 24.34 4.52 -12.89
C GLY A 43 25.60 5.38 -12.95
N SER A 44 25.53 6.71 -13.05
CA SER A 44 26.69 7.60 -12.99
C SER A 44 27.28 7.77 -11.58
N GLY A 45 26.51 7.51 -10.50
CA GLY A 45 26.93 7.62 -9.10
C GLY A 45 26.18 8.66 -8.29
N LYS A 46 25.05 9.17 -8.77
CA LYS A 46 24.19 10.15 -8.07
C LYS A 46 23.76 9.68 -6.69
N SER A 47 23.10 8.52 -6.65
CA SER A 47 22.63 7.91 -5.39
C SER A 47 23.79 7.51 -4.48
N SER A 48 24.94 7.12 -5.06
CA SER A 48 26.16 6.84 -4.29
C SER A 48 26.69 8.07 -3.56
N LEU A 49 26.60 9.27 -4.17
CA LEU A 49 26.96 10.52 -3.49
C LEU A 49 25.90 10.92 -2.46
N ALA A 50 24.62 10.99 -2.85
CA ALA A 50 23.54 11.50 -2.02
C ALA A 50 23.21 10.58 -0.83
N PHE A 51 22.95 9.28 -1.12
CA PHE A 51 22.47 8.32 -0.12
C PHE A 51 23.61 7.51 0.52
N ASP A 52 24.45 6.87 -0.29
CA ASP A 52 25.49 5.96 0.23
C ASP A 52 26.71 6.71 0.83
N THR A 53 26.83 8.02 0.61
CA THR A 53 27.90 8.87 1.18
C THR A 53 27.33 9.87 2.19
N VAL A 54 26.56 10.87 1.74
CA VAL A 54 26.12 12.00 2.60
C VAL A 54 25.11 11.52 3.64
N TYR A 55 24.03 10.85 3.21
CA TYR A 55 23.02 10.34 4.13
C TYR A 55 23.59 9.28 5.08
N ALA A 56 24.35 8.33 4.56
CA ALA A 56 24.93 7.25 5.36
C ALA A 56 25.85 7.80 6.49
N GLU A 57 26.68 8.81 6.21
CA GLU A 57 27.52 9.44 7.23
C GLU A 57 26.70 10.26 8.23
N GLY A 58 25.65 10.97 7.77
CA GLY A 58 24.74 11.70 8.66
C GLY A 58 24.00 10.77 9.62
N GLN A 59 23.48 9.67 9.11
CA GLN A 59 22.81 8.64 9.91
C GLN A 59 23.80 7.99 10.91
N ARG A 60 25.02 7.69 10.48
CA ARG A 60 26.06 7.13 11.34
C ARG A 60 26.38 8.08 12.52
N ARG A 61 26.60 9.36 12.25
CA ARG A 61 26.83 10.38 13.28
C ARG A 61 25.66 10.53 14.24
N TYR A 62 24.43 10.49 13.71
CA TYR A 62 23.25 10.55 14.55
C TYR A 62 23.15 9.34 15.50
N ILE A 63 23.40 8.11 15.01
CA ILE A 63 23.42 6.90 15.85
C ILE A 63 24.55 6.93 16.88
N GLU A 64 25.68 7.55 16.58
CA GLU A 64 26.77 7.72 17.53
C GLU A 64 26.39 8.57 18.76
N THR A 65 25.38 9.42 18.66
CA THR A 65 24.85 10.21 19.79
C THR A 65 24.04 9.36 20.78
N PHE A 66 23.63 8.15 20.39
CA PHE A 66 22.83 7.29 21.26
C PHE A 66 23.67 6.60 22.35
N SER A 67 22.99 6.09 23.39
CA SER A 67 23.64 5.31 24.44
C SER A 67 24.28 4.03 23.86
N SER A 68 25.32 3.50 24.55
CA SER A 68 26.00 2.27 24.14
C SER A 68 25.05 1.08 23.96
N TYR A 69 24.00 0.98 24.79
CA TYR A 69 22.96 -0.03 24.68
C TYR A 69 22.17 0.11 23.38
N ALA A 70 21.69 1.33 23.05
CA ALA A 70 20.95 1.59 21.84
C ALA A 70 21.82 1.36 20.58
N ARG A 71 23.09 1.76 20.60
CA ARG A 71 24.04 1.49 19.50
C ARG A 71 24.26 0.00 19.25
N ASN A 72 24.42 -0.78 20.31
CA ASN A 72 24.57 -2.23 20.17
C ASN A 72 23.31 -2.92 19.64
N MET A 73 22.13 -2.37 19.96
CA MET A 73 20.84 -2.87 19.50
C MET A 73 20.57 -2.52 18.04
N LEU A 74 21.02 -1.36 17.59
CA LEU A 74 20.86 -0.85 16.22
C LEU A 74 21.94 -1.39 15.25
N GLY A 75 23.03 -1.95 15.79
CA GLY A 75 24.19 -2.38 15.02
C GLY A 75 25.13 -1.23 14.64
N ALA A 76 26.42 -1.54 14.44
CA ALA A 76 27.39 -0.58 13.98
C ALA A 76 27.20 -0.32 12.48
N LEU A 77 26.94 0.92 12.10
CA LEU A 77 26.96 1.34 10.69
C LEU A 77 28.42 1.48 10.23
N GLU A 78 28.74 0.91 9.09
CA GLU A 78 30.04 1.10 8.46
C GLU A 78 30.17 2.56 7.99
N ARG A 79 31.37 3.13 8.18
CA ARG A 79 31.69 4.45 7.68
C ARG A 79 31.79 4.37 6.13
N PRO A 80 31.14 5.28 5.38
CA PRO A 80 31.31 5.34 3.93
C PRO A 80 32.80 5.61 3.59
N ASP A 81 33.24 5.10 2.44
CA ASP A 81 34.61 5.31 1.94
C ASP A 81 34.76 6.75 1.45
N VAL A 82 35.14 7.62 2.37
CA VAL A 82 35.29 9.06 2.17
C VAL A 82 36.38 9.58 3.10
N ASP A 83 37.19 10.54 2.64
CA ASP A 83 38.25 11.10 3.46
C ASP A 83 37.67 11.93 4.61
N LYS A 84 36.81 12.91 4.29
CA LYS A 84 36.20 13.82 5.28
C LYS A 84 34.85 14.34 4.76
N ILE A 85 33.88 14.53 5.69
CA ILE A 85 32.66 15.31 5.44
C ILE A 85 32.53 16.36 6.55
N THR A 86 32.37 17.64 6.16
CA THR A 86 32.15 18.77 7.07
C THR A 86 30.83 19.48 6.80
N GLY A 87 30.34 20.29 7.73
CA GLY A 87 29.12 21.06 7.59
C GLY A 87 27.82 20.22 7.59
N LEU A 88 27.88 18.98 8.08
CA LEU A 88 26.73 18.07 8.02
C LEU A 88 25.72 18.39 9.11
N CYS A 89 24.51 18.82 8.73
CA CYS A 89 23.33 18.97 9.59
C CYS A 89 22.66 17.60 9.86
N PRO A 90 21.68 17.51 10.79
CA PRO A 90 20.83 16.33 10.88
C PRO A 90 20.22 15.98 9.51
N VAL A 91 20.26 14.70 9.11
CA VAL A 91 19.87 14.29 7.77
C VAL A 91 18.61 13.45 7.78
N ILE A 92 17.65 13.81 6.93
CA ILE A 92 16.42 13.06 6.70
C ILE A 92 16.37 12.62 5.23
N SER A 93 16.17 11.33 4.99
CA SER A 93 16.02 10.77 3.66
C SER A 93 14.56 10.44 3.35
N ILE A 94 14.12 10.78 2.15
CA ILE A 94 12.80 10.47 1.63
C ILE A 94 12.93 9.62 0.37
N GLU A 95 13.06 8.30 0.57
CA GLU A 95 13.24 7.32 -0.49
C GLU A 95 11.92 6.75 -0.99
N GLN A 96 11.90 6.26 -2.23
CA GLN A 96 10.76 5.65 -2.89
C GLN A 96 10.42 4.23 -2.37
N LYS A 97 11.42 3.46 -1.92
CA LYS A 97 11.33 2.01 -1.69
C LYS A 97 10.57 1.54 -0.45
N THR A 98 10.17 2.40 0.46
CA THR A 98 9.58 2.02 1.73
C THR A 98 8.06 2.08 1.74
N VAL A 99 7.40 1.15 1.07
CA VAL A 99 5.95 0.95 1.22
C VAL A 99 5.71 0.24 2.56
N ASN A 100 4.95 0.86 3.43
CA ASN A 100 4.55 0.26 4.70
C ASN A 100 3.61 -0.92 4.44
N LYS A 101 4.01 -2.14 4.82
CA LYS A 101 3.23 -3.37 4.63
C LYS A 101 2.17 -3.60 5.71
N ASN A 102 2.01 -2.71 6.65
CA ASN A 102 1.02 -2.85 7.71
C ASN A 102 -0.39 -2.59 7.15
N PRO A 103 -1.32 -3.55 7.18
CA PRO A 103 -2.67 -3.39 6.62
C PRO A 103 -3.53 -2.38 7.40
N ARG A 104 -3.11 -1.98 8.60
CA ARG A 104 -3.77 -0.95 9.40
C ARG A 104 -3.28 0.45 9.13
N SER A 105 -2.18 0.61 8.38
CA SER A 105 -1.62 1.91 8.07
C SER A 105 -2.44 2.59 6.96
N THR A 106 -2.89 3.82 7.22
CA THR A 106 -3.65 4.66 6.28
C THR A 106 -2.96 6.00 6.10
N ILE A 107 -3.35 6.77 5.07
CA ILE A 107 -2.84 8.13 4.87
C ILE A 107 -3.06 8.95 6.14
N GLY A 108 -4.25 8.91 6.72
CA GLY A 108 -4.58 9.67 7.93
C GLY A 108 -3.69 9.34 9.13
N THR A 109 -3.24 8.07 9.27
CA THR A 109 -2.33 7.68 10.37
C THR A 109 -0.87 8.02 10.09
N ILE A 110 -0.44 8.04 8.82
CA ILE A 110 0.93 8.42 8.46
C ILE A 110 1.13 9.93 8.59
N THR A 111 0.12 10.71 8.22
CA THR A 111 0.14 12.17 8.26
C THR A 111 -0.27 12.75 9.60
N GLU A 112 -0.64 11.90 10.57
CA GLU A 112 -1.18 12.27 11.88
C GLU A 112 -2.51 13.05 11.83
N VAL A 113 -3.06 13.37 10.66
CA VAL A 113 -4.33 14.08 10.53
C VAL A 113 -5.47 13.32 11.22
N TYR A 114 -5.48 12.00 11.11
CA TYR A 114 -6.47 11.17 11.78
C TYR A 114 -6.36 11.23 13.31
N ASP A 115 -5.17 11.44 13.86
CA ASP A 115 -4.96 11.59 15.31
C ASP A 115 -5.55 12.89 15.82
N PHE A 116 -5.43 13.98 15.07
CA PHE A 116 -6.11 15.23 15.37
C PHE A 116 -7.63 15.15 15.18
N LEU A 117 -8.12 14.42 14.17
CA LEU A 117 -9.56 14.16 14.02
C LEU A 117 -10.13 13.39 15.21
N ARG A 118 -9.43 12.35 15.68
CA ARG A 118 -9.85 11.60 16.89
C ARG A 118 -9.91 12.50 18.12
N LEU A 119 -8.95 13.40 18.27
CA LEU A 119 -8.95 14.38 19.35
C LEU A 119 -10.13 15.37 19.22
N LEU A 120 -10.40 15.84 18.00
CA LEU A 120 -11.52 16.74 17.72
C LEU A 120 -12.86 16.09 18.09
N PHE A 121 -13.11 14.85 17.62
CA PHE A 121 -14.33 14.10 17.95
C PHE A 121 -14.48 13.81 19.45
N ALA A 122 -13.37 13.52 20.13
CA ALA A 122 -13.40 13.30 21.57
C ALA A 122 -13.73 14.57 22.37
N ARG A 123 -13.44 15.76 21.82
CA ARG A 123 -13.64 17.04 22.53
C ARG A 123 -14.94 17.74 22.20
N ILE A 124 -15.38 17.70 20.95
CA ILE A 124 -16.55 18.45 20.49
C ILE A 124 -17.60 17.59 19.76
N GLY A 125 -17.36 16.28 19.59
CA GLY A 125 -18.30 15.38 18.91
C GLY A 125 -19.61 15.22 19.67
N GLU A 126 -20.73 15.37 18.98
CA GLU A 126 -22.07 15.19 19.52
C GLU A 126 -22.49 13.73 19.40
N ALA A 127 -22.78 13.09 20.56
CA ALA A 127 -23.16 11.70 20.60
C ALA A 127 -24.64 11.51 20.26
N VAL A 128 -24.93 10.58 19.36
CA VAL A 128 -26.28 10.19 18.94
C VAL A 128 -26.49 8.71 19.20
N SER A 129 -27.64 8.34 19.73
CA SER A 129 -27.98 6.94 19.99
C SER A 129 -28.15 6.16 18.69
N TYR A 130 -27.42 5.05 18.51
CA TYR A 130 -27.60 4.16 17.36
C TYR A 130 -28.90 3.35 17.39
N LYS A 131 -29.65 3.40 18.50
CA LYS A 131 -30.94 2.75 18.64
C LYS A 131 -32.13 3.67 18.33
N SER A 132 -32.11 4.87 18.88
CA SER A 132 -33.22 5.83 18.76
C SER A 132 -32.99 6.95 17.74
N GLY A 133 -31.74 7.18 17.31
CA GLY A 133 -31.35 8.29 16.44
C GLY A 133 -31.39 9.66 17.13
N LYS A 134 -31.57 9.72 18.47
CA LYS A 134 -31.66 10.96 19.24
C LYS A 134 -30.33 11.32 19.88
N PRO A 135 -30.06 12.63 20.12
CA PRO A 135 -28.88 13.06 20.85
C PRO A 135 -28.84 12.44 22.26
N MET A 136 -27.66 12.04 22.67
CA MET A 136 -27.43 11.53 24.02
C MET A 136 -27.22 12.67 24.99
N ILE A 137 -27.73 12.52 26.20
CA ILE A 137 -27.74 13.57 27.20
C ILE A 137 -26.95 13.12 28.43
N LYS A 138 -26.20 14.05 28.99
CA LYS A 138 -25.48 13.92 30.27
C LYS A 138 -26.08 14.90 31.27
N TYR A 139 -26.40 14.44 32.44
CA TYR A 139 -27.01 15.27 33.49
C TYR A 139 -26.07 15.37 34.69
N THR A 140 -26.08 16.54 35.38
CA THR A 140 -25.54 16.62 36.74
C THR A 140 -26.56 16.11 37.76
N GLU A 141 -26.13 15.79 38.98
CA GLU A 141 -27.05 15.35 40.05
C GLU A 141 -28.12 16.40 40.36
N GLU A 142 -27.77 17.68 40.33
CA GLU A 142 -28.69 18.78 40.53
C GLU A 142 -29.74 18.85 39.40
N GLN A 143 -29.31 18.73 38.15
CA GLN A 143 -30.23 18.69 37.00
C GLN A 143 -31.18 17.47 37.07
N ILE A 144 -30.66 16.31 37.48
CA ILE A 144 -31.50 15.09 37.68
C ILE A 144 -32.55 15.33 38.76
N LEU A 145 -32.15 15.92 39.87
CA LEU A 145 -33.07 16.29 40.96
C LEU A 145 -34.16 17.22 40.46
N GLU A 146 -33.80 18.30 39.75
CA GLU A 146 -34.77 19.26 39.21
C GLU A 146 -35.73 18.63 38.21
N LEU A 147 -35.18 17.79 37.29
CA LEU A 147 -36.01 17.07 36.30
C LEU A 147 -36.99 16.09 36.96
N ILE A 148 -36.58 15.37 38.03
CA ILE A 148 -37.43 14.46 38.75
C ILE A 148 -38.53 15.22 39.50
N LEU A 149 -38.16 16.31 40.19
CA LEU A 149 -39.12 17.17 40.89
C LEU A 149 -40.13 17.80 39.92
N GLY A 150 -39.70 18.27 38.77
CA GLY A 150 -40.58 18.89 37.78
C GLY A 150 -41.49 17.88 37.05
N LYS A 151 -40.99 16.67 36.75
CA LYS A 151 -41.72 15.69 35.94
C LYS A 151 -42.63 14.79 36.72
N PHE A 152 -42.28 14.44 37.98
CA PHE A 152 -42.96 13.45 38.78
C PHE A 152 -43.64 14.03 40.06
N ASP A 153 -43.86 15.36 40.09
CA ASP A 153 -44.46 15.99 41.26
C ASP A 153 -45.74 15.28 41.68
N ASN A 154 -45.86 15.00 42.98
CA ASN A 154 -46.93 14.24 43.61
C ASN A 154 -47.15 12.80 43.12
N GLN A 155 -46.29 12.22 42.29
CA GLN A 155 -46.38 10.84 41.80
C GLN A 155 -45.60 9.87 42.69
N LYS A 156 -46.03 8.60 42.73
CA LYS A 156 -45.31 7.50 43.38
C LYS A 156 -44.30 6.89 42.39
N VAL A 157 -43.02 6.97 42.73
CA VAL A 157 -41.96 6.44 41.89
C VAL A 157 -41.09 5.44 42.64
N LEU A 158 -40.48 4.53 41.86
CA LEU A 158 -39.36 3.72 42.30
C LEU A 158 -38.04 4.32 41.72
N ILE A 159 -37.07 4.52 42.59
CA ILE A 159 -35.72 4.87 42.19
C ILE A 159 -34.94 3.57 42.06
N LEU A 160 -34.57 3.24 40.82
CA LEU A 160 -33.93 2.01 40.45
C LEU A 160 -32.49 2.24 40.04
N SER A 161 -31.60 1.31 40.38
CA SER A 161 -30.22 1.27 39.89
C SER A 161 -30.07 0.05 38.98
N PRO A 162 -29.85 0.22 37.63
CA PRO A 162 -29.60 -0.88 36.74
C PRO A 162 -28.27 -1.54 37.06
N LEU A 163 -28.27 -2.85 37.38
CA LEU A 163 -27.08 -3.62 37.72
C LEU A 163 -26.69 -4.61 36.62
N VAL A 164 -27.68 -5.16 35.93
CA VAL A 164 -27.46 -6.09 34.82
C VAL A 164 -28.41 -5.72 33.68
N ASN A 165 -27.90 -5.63 32.48
CA ASN A 165 -28.65 -5.29 31.28
C ASN A 165 -28.42 -6.35 30.20
N ASN A 166 -29.46 -7.14 29.90
CA ASN A 166 -29.57 -8.13 28.86
C ASN A 166 -28.37 -9.12 28.80
N ARG A 167 -28.04 -9.72 29.96
CA ARG A 167 -26.95 -10.69 30.09
C ARG A 167 -27.41 -12.00 30.67
N LYS A 168 -26.84 -13.12 30.20
CA LYS A 168 -27.04 -14.46 30.73
C LYS A 168 -26.32 -14.64 32.08
N GLY A 169 -26.95 -15.36 33.01
CA GLY A 169 -26.31 -15.70 34.28
C GLY A 169 -27.33 -16.05 35.35
N HIS A 170 -26.93 -16.78 36.39
CA HIS A 170 -27.80 -17.13 37.51
C HIS A 170 -27.82 -16.10 38.64
N TYR A 171 -26.87 -15.18 38.68
CA TYR A 171 -26.75 -14.00 39.56
C TYR A 171 -26.91 -14.23 41.08
N LYS A 172 -26.72 -15.46 41.56
CA LYS A 172 -26.84 -15.83 42.99
C LYS A 172 -25.94 -14.94 43.87
N GLU A 173 -24.67 -14.78 43.49
CA GLU A 173 -23.70 -13.99 44.28
C GLU A 173 -24.09 -12.51 44.34
N LEU A 174 -24.61 -11.96 43.25
CA LEU A 174 -25.12 -10.59 43.20
C LEU A 174 -26.27 -10.38 44.22
N PHE A 175 -27.26 -11.25 44.21
CA PHE A 175 -28.38 -11.15 45.13
C PHE A 175 -27.94 -11.30 46.60
N GLU A 176 -27.00 -12.20 46.91
CA GLU A 176 -26.42 -12.35 48.23
C GLU A 176 -25.67 -11.09 48.69
N GLN A 177 -24.89 -10.45 47.79
CA GLN A 177 -24.21 -9.19 48.08
C GLN A 177 -25.17 -8.03 48.35
N LEU A 178 -26.21 -7.90 47.52
CA LEU A 178 -27.24 -6.86 47.71
C LEU A 178 -27.95 -7.03 49.06
N ARG A 179 -28.31 -8.27 49.44
CA ARG A 179 -28.91 -8.58 50.71
C ARG A 179 -28.02 -8.25 51.91
N ARG A 180 -26.70 -8.56 51.81
CA ARG A 180 -25.71 -8.18 52.85
C ARG A 180 -25.61 -6.67 53.03
N LYS A 181 -25.83 -5.91 51.97
CA LYS A 181 -25.87 -4.44 51.99
C LYS A 181 -27.21 -3.88 52.52
N GLY A 182 -28.20 -4.70 52.86
CA GLY A 182 -29.50 -4.29 53.42
C GLY A 182 -30.58 -3.99 52.38
N TYR A 183 -30.37 -4.34 51.11
CA TYR A 183 -31.40 -4.15 50.08
C TYR A 183 -32.34 -5.35 50.07
N LEU A 184 -33.66 -5.08 49.99
CA LEU A 184 -34.69 -6.08 50.05
C LEU A 184 -35.38 -6.40 48.74
N ASN A 185 -35.37 -5.45 47.79
CA ASN A 185 -36.14 -5.56 46.57
C ASN A 185 -35.31 -5.34 45.34
N VAL A 186 -35.57 -6.12 44.31
CA VAL A 186 -35.03 -5.96 42.93
C VAL A 186 -36.19 -6.04 41.95
N ARG A 187 -35.98 -5.44 40.79
CA ARG A 187 -36.86 -5.62 39.63
C ARG A 187 -36.10 -6.49 38.63
N VAL A 188 -36.63 -7.67 38.34
CA VAL A 188 -36.06 -8.64 37.44
C VAL A 188 -36.97 -8.79 36.23
N ASP A 189 -36.43 -8.54 35.05
CA ASP A 189 -37.17 -8.62 33.77
C ASP A 189 -38.49 -7.87 33.75
N GLY A 190 -38.56 -6.77 34.50
CA GLY A 190 -39.72 -5.91 34.61
C GLY A 190 -40.62 -6.21 35.82
N GLU A 191 -40.39 -7.33 36.54
CA GLU A 191 -41.19 -7.73 37.70
C GLU A 191 -40.49 -7.40 39.03
N LEU A 192 -41.20 -6.82 39.96
CA LEU A 192 -40.70 -6.52 41.31
C LEU A 192 -40.67 -7.79 42.16
N GLN A 193 -39.51 -8.13 42.68
CA GLN A 193 -39.28 -9.35 43.47
C GLN A 193 -38.49 -9.03 44.74
N GLU A 194 -38.80 -9.74 45.84
CA GLU A 194 -38.04 -9.69 47.08
C GLU A 194 -36.77 -10.57 46.97
N ILE A 195 -35.64 -10.09 47.48
CA ILE A 195 -34.39 -10.84 47.52
C ILE A 195 -34.43 -11.89 48.61
N VAL A 196 -34.71 -13.14 48.26
CA VAL A 196 -34.72 -14.27 49.19
C VAL A 196 -33.36 -14.97 49.23
N VAL A 197 -33.13 -15.72 50.35
CA VAL A 197 -31.91 -16.51 50.52
C VAL A 197 -31.81 -17.56 49.42
N GLY A 198 -30.68 -17.57 48.69
CA GLY A 198 -30.45 -18.53 47.63
C GLY A 198 -31.13 -18.20 46.31
N MET A 199 -31.67 -17.00 46.14
CA MET A 199 -32.27 -16.51 44.89
C MET A 199 -31.31 -16.68 43.71
N ARG A 200 -31.79 -17.26 42.61
CA ARG A 200 -31.05 -17.49 41.38
C ARG A 200 -32.02 -17.41 40.20
N LEU A 201 -31.49 -16.95 39.08
CA LEU A 201 -32.20 -16.83 37.79
C LEU A 201 -31.79 -17.94 36.83
N ASP A 202 -32.50 -18.10 35.74
CA ASP A 202 -32.18 -19.04 34.67
C ASP A 202 -30.85 -18.68 33.98
N ARG A 203 -29.86 -19.54 34.07
CA ARG A 203 -28.51 -19.33 33.55
C ARG A 203 -28.46 -19.08 32.02
N TYR A 204 -29.44 -19.62 31.30
CA TYR A 204 -29.42 -19.61 29.83
C TYR A 204 -30.23 -18.48 29.22
N LYS A 205 -31.03 -17.77 30.00
CA LYS A 205 -31.80 -16.58 29.58
C LYS A 205 -31.05 -15.30 29.86
N ASN A 206 -31.33 -14.31 29.03
CA ASN A 206 -30.86 -12.95 29.27
C ASN A 206 -31.77 -12.29 30.29
N HIS A 207 -31.19 -11.63 31.29
CA HIS A 207 -31.89 -10.95 32.35
C HIS A 207 -31.55 -9.48 32.42
N ASN A 208 -32.53 -8.67 32.82
CA ASN A 208 -32.34 -7.29 33.26
C ASN A 208 -32.60 -7.28 34.78
N ILE A 209 -31.64 -6.76 35.55
CA ILE A 209 -31.74 -6.70 37.01
C ILE A 209 -31.52 -5.25 37.43
N GLU A 210 -32.51 -4.68 38.07
CA GLU A 210 -32.52 -3.31 38.60
C GLU A 210 -32.72 -3.39 40.11
N LEU A 211 -31.81 -2.76 40.86
CA LEU A 211 -31.92 -2.63 42.31
C LEU A 211 -32.95 -1.56 42.68
N VAL A 212 -33.90 -1.86 43.50
CA VAL A 212 -34.81 -0.86 44.08
C VAL A 212 -34.12 -0.20 45.25
N VAL A 213 -33.70 1.09 45.05
CA VAL A 213 -33.01 1.84 46.09
C VAL A 213 -34.01 2.50 47.06
N ASP A 214 -35.06 3.09 46.52
CA ASP A 214 -36.13 3.69 47.34
C ASP A 214 -37.47 3.67 46.58
N LYS A 215 -38.53 3.73 47.35
CA LYS A 215 -39.92 3.90 46.89
C LYS A 215 -40.50 5.10 47.60
N LEU A 216 -40.73 6.18 46.87
CA LEU A 216 -41.17 7.45 47.46
C LEU A 216 -42.24 8.13 46.62
N LYS A 217 -42.99 9.02 47.25
CA LYS A 217 -43.82 9.97 46.55
C LYS A 217 -43.00 11.26 46.37
N VAL A 218 -42.80 11.70 45.15
CA VAL A 218 -42.05 12.91 44.88
C VAL A 218 -42.79 14.13 45.37
N SER A 219 -42.17 14.94 46.27
CA SER A 219 -42.69 16.23 46.68
C SER A 219 -41.57 17.19 46.98
N GLY A 220 -41.78 18.46 46.75
CA GLY A 220 -40.78 19.50 47.06
C GLY A 220 -40.33 19.56 48.55
N LYS A 221 -41.10 18.96 49.44
CA LYS A 221 -40.78 18.91 50.88
C LYS A 221 -39.75 17.78 51.17
N ASP A 222 -39.67 16.77 50.35
CA ASP A 222 -38.75 15.61 50.46
C ASP A 222 -37.50 15.75 49.60
N SER A 223 -37.16 16.94 49.12
CA SER A 223 -36.04 17.23 48.22
C SER A 223 -34.71 16.70 48.76
N GLN A 224 -34.45 16.80 50.07
CA GLN A 224 -33.18 16.31 50.66
C GLN A 224 -33.12 14.75 50.62
N ARG A 225 -34.18 14.04 50.96
CA ARG A 225 -34.26 12.59 50.88
C ARG A 225 -34.10 12.09 49.45
N LEU A 226 -34.73 12.78 48.46
CA LEU A 226 -34.60 12.45 47.07
C LEU A 226 -33.17 12.66 46.59
N LYS A 227 -32.45 13.74 47.00
CA LYS A 227 -31.06 13.97 46.69
C LYS A 227 -30.15 12.87 47.23
N GLU A 228 -30.35 12.45 48.48
CA GLU A 228 -29.60 11.35 49.11
C GLU A 228 -29.87 10.01 48.37
N THR A 229 -31.13 9.74 48.05
CA THR A 229 -31.51 8.55 47.27
C THR A 229 -30.88 8.52 45.88
N ILE A 230 -30.90 9.66 45.17
CA ILE A 230 -30.24 9.78 43.85
C ILE A 230 -28.73 9.49 43.97
N ALA A 231 -28.06 10.05 44.97
CA ALA A 231 -26.62 9.85 45.17
C ALA A 231 -26.29 8.35 45.44
N VAL A 232 -27.10 7.69 46.30
CA VAL A 232 -26.96 6.25 46.56
C VAL A 232 -27.25 5.42 45.31
N ALA A 233 -28.33 5.75 44.60
CA ALA A 233 -28.71 5.03 43.38
C ALA A 233 -27.65 5.18 42.29
N MET A 234 -27.09 6.36 42.08
CA MET A 234 -25.99 6.62 41.14
C MET A 234 -24.74 5.82 41.49
N LYS A 235 -24.43 5.74 42.82
CA LYS A 235 -23.27 4.95 43.27
C LYS A 235 -23.44 3.45 43.02
N GLN A 236 -24.64 2.88 43.17
CA GLN A 236 -24.90 1.46 42.93
C GLN A 236 -25.05 1.13 41.44
N GLY A 237 -25.60 2.05 40.62
CA GLY A 237 -25.87 1.90 39.21
C GLY A 237 -24.76 2.45 38.31
N ASP A 238 -23.53 2.63 38.84
CA ASP A 238 -22.35 3.16 38.09
C ASP A 238 -22.65 4.45 37.31
N GLY A 239 -23.31 5.39 37.98
CA GLY A 239 -23.69 6.70 37.40
C GLY A 239 -25.02 6.70 36.63
N VAL A 240 -25.79 5.60 36.67
CA VAL A 240 -27.06 5.48 35.97
C VAL A 240 -28.17 5.19 36.97
N ILE A 241 -29.30 5.87 36.84
CA ILE A 241 -30.53 5.57 37.58
C ILE A 241 -31.73 5.48 36.64
N GLN A 242 -32.70 4.74 37.00
CA GLN A 242 -34.03 4.74 36.37
C GLN A 242 -35.10 5.18 37.39
N VAL A 243 -35.88 6.16 37.00
CA VAL A 243 -37.07 6.57 37.75
C VAL A 243 -38.28 5.90 37.10
N PHE A 244 -38.92 5.01 37.81
CA PHE A 244 -40.07 4.26 37.33
C PHE A 244 -41.37 4.75 37.96
N ASP A 245 -42.28 5.24 37.12
CA ASP A 245 -43.60 5.67 37.54
C ASP A 245 -44.48 4.43 37.77
N VAL A 246 -44.89 4.20 39.00
CA VAL A 246 -45.64 3.01 39.39
C VAL A 246 -47.07 3.02 38.82
N GLU A 247 -47.65 4.22 38.60
CA GLU A 247 -49.05 4.35 38.15
C GLU A 247 -49.16 4.22 36.60
N LYS A 248 -48.16 4.76 35.89
CA LYS A 248 -48.16 4.70 34.42
C LYS A 248 -47.40 3.49 33.85
N GLY A 249 -46.60 2.82 34.68
CA GLY A 249 -45.78 1.69 34.21
C GLY A 249 -44.62 2.08 33.32
N GLU A 250 -44.17 3.35 33.33
CA GLU A 250 -43.12 3.89 32.48
C GLU A 250 -41.84 4.16 33.28
N GLY A 251 -40.69 3.83 32.68
CA GLY A 251 -39.36 4.08 33.26
C GLY A 251 -38.55 5.10 32.45
N PHE A 252 -37.96 6.06 33.16
CA PHE A 252 -37.10 7.09 32.56
C PHE A 252 -35.69 6.98 33.12
N PHE A 253 -34.71 6.95 32.23
CA PHE A 253 -33.31 6.85 32.59
C PHE A 253 -32.66 8.23 32.72
N TYR A 254 -31.81 8.36 33.75
CA TYR A 254 -30.96 9.53 33.98
C TYR A 254 -29.54 9.06 34.25
N SER A 255 -28.55 9.76 33.73
CA SER A 255 -27.15 9.33 33.82
C SER A 255 -26.20 10.53 33.92
N LYS A 256 -25.12 10.31 34.66
CA LYS A 256 -23.92 11.18 34.63
C LYS A 256 -23.07 10.96 33.37
N SER A 257 -23.21 9.82 32.68
CA SER A 257 -22.59 9.49 31.42
C SER A 257 -23.56 9.82 30.28
N LEU A 258 -23.03 9.90 29.07
CA LEU A 258 -23.84 10.07 27.85
C LEU A 258 -24.81 8.90 27.73
N MET A 259 -26.10 9.19 27.73
CA MET A 259 -27.15 8.19 27.68
C MET A 259 -28.33 8.64 26.83
N ASP A 260 -28.91 7.69 26.14
CA ASP A 260 -30.22 7.81 25.49
C ASP A 260 -31.33 7.73 26.53
N PRO A 261 -32.07 8.80 26.80
CA PRO A 261 -33.10 8.84 27.83
C PRO A 261 -34.29 7.91 27.54
N ILE A 262 -34.45 7.43 26.30
CA ILE A 262 -35.56 6.55 25.91
C ILE A 262 -35.19 5.08 26.06
N THR A 263 -33.99 4.70 25.54
CA THR A 263 -33.60 3.28 25.47
C THR A 263 -32.66 2.86 26.58
N GLY A 264 -32.19 3.79 27.42
CA GLY A 264 -31.21 3.51 28.47
C GLY A 264 -29.79 3.12 27.92
N LEU A 265 -29.59 3.22 26.60
CA LEU A 265 -28.27 2.98 25.99
C LEU A 265 -27.27 4.05 26.45
N SER A 266 -26.18 3.65 27.04
CA SER A 266 -25.12 4.55 27.48
C SER A 266 -23.87 4.37 26.68
N TYR A 267 -23.17 5.47 26.36
CA TYR A 267 -21.84 5.48 25.78
C TYR A 267 -20.81 5.80 26.86
N ARG A 268 -19.62 5.29 26.65
CA ARG A 268 -18.46 5.68 27.46
C ARG A 268 -18.12 7.14 27.23
N GLU A 269 -17.43 7.74 28.22
CA GLU A 269 -16.93 9.11 28.05
C GLU A 269 -15.99 9.15 26.84
N PRO A 270 -16.21 10.10 25.91
CA PRO A 270 -15.45 10.12 24.66
C PRO A 270 -13.98 10.47 24.92
N ALA A 271 -13.11 9.57 24.48
CA ALA A 271 -11.66 9.74 24.53
C ALA A 271 -11.05 9.40 23.15
N PRO A 272 -9.88 9.95 22.78
CA PRO A 272 -9.31 9.74 21.45
C PRO A 272 -9.11 8.28 21.05
N HIS A 273 -8.90 7.39 22.01
CA HIS A 273 -8.76 5.95 21.74
C HIS A 273 -10.08 5.24 21.36
N ASN A 274 -11.24 5.83 21.69
CA ASN A 274 -12.56 5.32 21.27
C ASN A 274 -12.79 5.49 19.77
N PHE A 275 -12.12 6.45 19.15
CA PHE A 275 -12.19 6.74 17.71
C PHE A 275 -11.02 6.13 16.94
N SER A 276 -10.23 5.25 17.56
CA SER A 276 -9.08 4.61 16.93
C SER A 276 -9.41 3.17 16.52
N PHE A 277 -9.27 2.86 15.24
CA PHE A 277 -9.38 1.48 14.75
C PHE A 277 -8.19 0.59 15.14
N ASN A 278 -7.12 1.18 15.72
CA ASN A 278 -5.97 0.46 16.28
C ASN A 278 -6.15 0.17 17.78
N SER A 279 -7.17 0.74 18.42
CA SER A 279 -7.51 0.50 19.82
C SER A 279 -8.60 -0.57 19.92
N MET A 280 -8.52 -1.47 20.91
CA MET A 280 -9.58 -2.44 21.18
C MET A 280 -10.93 -1.80 21.52
N GLN A 281 -10.92 -0.57 22.05
CA GLN A 281 -12.14 0.15 22.47
C GLN A 281 -12.84 0.82 21.29
N GLY A 282 -12.10 1.23 20.26
CA GLY A 282 -12.65 1.91 19.07
C GLY A 282 -12.84 0.98 17.86
N ALA A 283 -12.09 -0.10 17.79
CA ALA A 283 -12.11 -1.00 16.63
C ALA A 283 -13.41 -1.78 16.50
N CYS A 284 -13.84 -2.03 15.28
CA CYS A 284 -14.94 -2.95 14.98
C CYS A 284 -14.64 -4.35 15.55
N PRO A 285 -15.55 -4.96 16.32
CA PRO A 285 -15.30 -6.26 16.95
C PRO A 285 -15.14 -7.41 15.94
N LYS A 286 -15.75 -7.32 14.75
CA LYS A 286 -15.69 -8.35 13.71
C LYS A 286 -14.35 -8.33 12.96
N CYS A 287 -13.97 -7.18 12.37
CA CYS A 287 -12.76 -7.06 11.58
C CYS A 287 -11.53 -6.57 12.38
N LYS A 288 -11.67 -6.29 13.67
CA LYS A 288 -10.61 -5.83 14.57
C LYS A 288 -9.84 -4.63 13.99
N GLY A 289 -10.55 -3.70 13.35
CA GLY A 289 -9.97 -2.48 12.76
C GLY A 289 -9.40 -2.61 11.35
N LEU A 290 -9.58 -3.74 10.68
CA LEU A 290 -9.08 -3.94 9.31
C LEU A 290 -10.00 -3.37 8.23
N GLY A 291 -11.31 -3.23 8.51
CA GLY A 291 -12.31 -2.79 7.53
C GLY A 291 -12.78 -3.89 6.59
N SER A 292 -12.01 -4.95 6.45
CA SER A 292 -12.31 -6.12 5.63
C SER A 292 -12.20 -7.41 6.46
N VAL A 293 -12.85 -8.44 6.00
CA VAL A 293 -12.76 -9.80 6.53
C VAL A 293 -12.52 -10.76 5.38
N ASN A 294 -11.73 -11.79 5.62
CA ASN A 294 -11.57 -12.85 4.66
C ASN A 294 -12.75 -13.81 4.78
N LEU A 295 -13.59 -13.88 3.79
CA LEU A 295 -14.68 -14.85 3.68
C LEU A 295 -14.32 -15.92 2.68
N ILE A 296 -14.82 -17.12 2.92
CA ILE A 296 -14.69 -18.22 1.97
C ILE A 296 -15.57 -17.92 0.76
N ASP A 297 -14.99 -18.06 -0.42
CA ASP A 297 -15.60 -17.78 -1.71
C ASP A 297 -16.02 -19.09 -2.36
N VAL A 298 -17.34 -19.29 -2.49
CA VAL A 298 -17.91 -20.50 -3.09
C VAL A 298 -17.53 -20.67 -4.55
N ASP A 299 -17.37 -19.58 -5.31
CA ASP A 299 -16.96 -19.65 -6.72
C ASP A 299 -15.50 -20.07 -6.85
N LYS A 300 -14.66 -19.83 -5.84
CA LYS A 300 -13.31 -20.41 -5.77
C LYS A 300 -13.29 -21.89 -5.37
N ILE A 301 -14.28 -22.33 -4.59
CA ILE A 301 -14.46 -23.75 -4.25
C ILE A 301 -14.96 -24.52 -5.48
N ILE A 302 -15.93 -23.94 -6.21
CA ILE A 302 -16.60 -24.53 -7.36
C ILE A 302 -16.49 -23.60 -8.57
N PRO A 303 -15.33 -23.49 -9.22
CA PRO A 303 -15.11 -22.55 -10.32
C PRO A 303 -15.79 -22.98 -11.63
N ASP A 304 -16.19 -24.24 -11.75
CA ASP A 304 -16.85 -24.78 -12.94
C ASP A 304 -17.98 -25.72 -12.51
N LYS A 305 -19.19 -25.18 -12.47
CA LYS A 305 -20.40 -25.92 -12.07
C LYS A 305 -20.82 -26.98 -13.11
N SER A 306 -20.22 -27.00 -14.30
CA SER A 306 -20.46 -28.04 -15.30
C SER A 306 -19.76 -29.38 -14.99
N LYS A 307 -18.75 -29.32 -14.11
CA LYS A 307 -18.03 -30.51 -13.64
C LYS A 307 -18.82 -31.27 -12.59
N THR A 308 -18.49 -32.54 -12.43
CA THR A 308 -19.05 -33.43 -11.41
C THR A 308 -18.12 -33.41 -10.18
N ILE A 309 -18.67 -33.75 -9.00
CA ILE A 309 -17.85 -33.94 -7.79
C ILE A 309 -16.80 -35.03 -8.02
N TYR A 310 -17.16 -36.10 -8.72
CA TYR A 310 -16.27 -37.21 -9.07
C TYR A 310 -15.07 -36.75 -9.91
N SER A 311 -15.26 -35.80 -10.84
CA SER A 311 -14.20 -35.29 -11.73
C SER A 311 -13.41 -34.11 -11.13
N GLY A 312 -13.61 -33.79 -9.83
CA GLY A 312 -12.91 -32.70 -9.14
C GLY A 312 -13.57 -31.33 -9.33
N GLY A 313 -14.88 -31.27 -9.45
CA GLY A 313 -15.64 -30.03 -9.53
C GLY A 313 -15.56 -29.21 -8.25
N ILE A 314 -15.27 -29.84 -7.10
CA ILE A 314 -14.98 -29.18 -5.83
C ILE A 314 -13.46 -29.14 -5.63
N LEU A 315 -12.84 -27.99 -5.90
CA LEU A 315 -11.38 -27.86 -5.91
C LEU A 315 -10.67 -28.29 -4.61
N PRO A 316 -11.17 -27.95 -3.41
CA PRO A 316 -10.54 -28.36 -2.15
C PRO A 316 -10.40 -29.88 -2.00
N LEU A 317 -11.29 -30.65 -2.58
CA LEU A 317 -11.28 -32.13 -2.50
C LEU A 317 -10.46 -32.79 -3.61
N GLY A 318 -10.33 -32.11 -4.75
CA GLY A 318 -9.72 -32.68 -5.96
C GLY A 318 -10.62 -33.73 -6.61
N SER A 319 -10.02 -34.59 -7.46
CA SER A 319 -10.73 -35.72 -8.08
C SER A 319 -11.05 -36.81 -7.03
N TYR A 320 -12.09 -37.60 -7.31
CA TYR A 320 -12.54 -38.64 -6.42
C TYR A 320 -11.41 -39.52 -5.89
N SER A 321 -11.40 -39.71 -4.59
CA SER A 321 -10.57 -40.68 -3.89
C SER A 321 -11.45 -41.42 -2.87
N ASN A 322 -11.13 -42.73 -2.67
CA ASN A 322 -11.88 -43.51 -1.69
C ASN A 322 -11.50 -43.15 -0.27
N ASN A 323 -12.08 -42.05 0.23
CA ASN A 323 -11.86 -41.51 1.58
C ASN A 323 -13.21 -41.18 2.26
N PHE A 324 -13.15 -40.92 3.56
CA PHE A 324 -14.31 -40.72 4.41
C PHE A 324 -15.16 -39.51 3.96
N ILE A 325 -14.54 -38.41 3.53
CA ILE A 325 -15.25 -37.19 3.10
C ILE A 325 -16.09 -37.47 1.85
N PHE A 326 -15.54 -38.17 0.84
CA PHE A 326 -16.31 -38.53 -0.35
C PHE A 326 -17.45 -39.51 -0.06
N SER A 327 -17.30 -40.41 0.93
CA SER A 327 -18.39 -41.28 1.39
C SER A 327 -19.54 -40.48 2.01
N GLN A 328 -19.23 -39.48 2.82
CA GLN A 328 -20.25 -38.60 3.43
C GLN A 328 -20.98 -37.80 2.35
N ILE A 329 -20.27 -37.21 1.41
CA ILE A 329 -20.87 -36.45 0.31
C ILE A 329 -21.70 -37.35 -0.59
N ALA A 330 -21.30 -38.63 -0.83
CA ALA A 330 -22.10 -39.60 -1.56
C ALA A 330 -23.43 -39.86 -0.83
N GLY A 331 -23.40 -40.00 0.50
CA GLY A 331 -24.60 -40.17 1.29
C GLY A 331 -25.57 -38.99 1.20
N ILE A 332 -25.08 -37.75 1.19
CA ILE A 332 -25.89 -36.53 0.97
C ILE A 332 -26.50 -36.55 -0.44
N CYS A 333 -25.71 -36.86 -1.46
CA CYS A 333 -26.18 -36.93 -2.85
C CYS A 333 -27.26 -38.00 -2.99
N GLU A 334 -27.07 -39.24 -2.47
CA GLU A 334 -28.03 -40.34 -2.53
C GLU A 334 -29.35 -40.02 -1.83
N LYS A 335 -29.29 -39.33 -0.67
CA LYS A 335 -30.50 -38.90 0.06
C LYS A 335 -31.39 -37.99 -0.77
N GLU A 336 -30.79 -37.10 -1.57
CA GLU A 336 -31.50 -36.14 -2.43
C GLU A 336 -31.70 -36.67 -3.88
N GLY A 337 -31.39 -37.96 -4.14
CA GLY A 337 -31.60 -38.61 -5.44
C GLY A 337 -30.53 -38.30 -6.49
N TYR A 338 -29.35 -37.86 -6.11
CA TYR A 338 -28.22 -37.55 -6.96
C TYR A 338 -27.05 -38.52 -6.77
N SER A 339 -26.04 -38.42 -7.61
CA SER A 339 -24.79 -39.16 -7.47
C SER A 339 -23.57 -38.22 -7.57
N LEU A 340 -22.39 -38.70 -7.15
CA LEU A 340 -21.13 -37.94 -7.31
C LEU A 340 -20.79 -37.64 -8.79
N LYS A 341 -21.42 -38.32 -9.74
CA LYS A 341 -21.28 -38.11 -11.17
C LYS A 341 -22.29 -37.11 -11.76
N THR A 342 -23.23 -36.63 -10.97
CA THR A 342 -24.15 -35.55 -11.37
C THR A 342 -23.38 -34.23 -11.48
N PRO A 343 -23.54 -33.45 -12.58
CA PRO A 343 -22.95 -32.13 -12.67
C PRO A 343 -23.43 -31.21 -11.53
N ILE A 344 -22.52 -30.43 -10.98
CA ILE A 344 -22.83 -29.60 -9.80
C ILE A 344 -23.95 -28.59 -10.07
N LYS A 345 -24.07 -28.10 -11.30
CA LYS A 345 -25.16 -27.20 -11.73
C LYS A 345 -26.57 -27.86 -11.65
N ASP A 346 -26.64 -29.19 -11.68
CA ASP A 346 -27.90 -29.95 -11.68
C ASP A 346 -28.28 -30.42 -10.25
N LEU A 347 -27.45 -30.13 -9.23
CA LEU A 347 -27.76 -30.38 -7.84
C LEU A 347 -28.76 -29.36 -7.29
N SER A 348 -29.62 -29.76 -6.37
CA SER A 348 -30.49 -28.81 -5.67
C SER A 348 -29.69 -27.85 -4.78
N GLU A 349 -30.20 -26.65 -4.55
CA GLU A 349 -29.59 -25.69 -3.61
C GLU A 349 -29.40 -26.29 -2.23
N LYS A 350 -30.37 -27.13 -1.79
CA LYS A 350 -30.29 -27.82 -0.49
C LYS A 350 -29.13 -28.82 -0.42
N ALA A 351 -28.98 -29.67 -1.43
CA ALA A 351 -27.88 -30.63 -1.51
C ALA A 351 -26.52 -29.93 -1.57
N LEU A 352 -26.44 -28.83 -2.29
CA LEU A 352 -25.22 -28.03 -2.39
C LEU A 352 -24.89 -27.33 -1.07
N ASP A 353 -25.89 -26.81 -0.38
CA ASP A 353 -25.73 -26.18 0.94
C ASP A 353 -25.27 -27.21 1.98
N GLU A 354 -25.88 -28.40 2.05
CA GLU A 354 -25.45 -29.48 2.94
C GLU A 354 -24.00 -29.93 2.64
N ILE A 355 -23.59 -29.98 1.38
CA ILE A 355 -22.22 -30.33 0.99
C ILE A 355 -21.24 -29.22 1.41
N LEU A 356 -21.60 -27.96 1.26
CA LEU A 356 -20.72 -26.83 1.58
C LEU A 356 -20.65 -26.54 3.09
N ASN A 357 -21.81 -26.45 3.75
CA ASN A 357 -21.94 -25.97 5.12
C ASN A 357 -22.14 -27.08 6.16
N GLY A 358 -22.38 -28.30 5.71
CA GLY A 358 -22.59 -29.44 6.60
C GLY A 358 -24.05 -29.72 6.91
N THR A 359 -24.30 -30.81 7.62
CA THR A 359 -25.64 -31.21 8.09
C THR A 359 -25.55 -31.75 9.50
N ASP A 360 -26.53 -31.40 10.34
CA ASP A 360 -26.72 -31.96 11.71
C ASP A 360 -27.39 -33.32 11.69
N GLU A 361 -27.94 -33.74 10.55
CA GLU A 361 -28.57 -35.05 10.40
C GLU A 361 -27.52 -36.15 10.32
N ALA A 362 -27.73 -37.22 11.04
CA ALA A 362 -26.86 -38.40 10.97
C ALA A 362 -26.92 -39.05 9.60
N LEU A 363 -25.80 -39.10 8.89
CA LEU A 363 -25.71 -39.72 7.58
C LEU A 363 -25.63 -41.26 7.72
N VAL A 364 -26.49 -41.98 6.97
CA VAL A 364 -26.39 -43.42 6.86
C VAL A 364 -25.08 -43.75 6.13
N ASN A 365 -24.19 -44.50 6.76
CA ASN A 365 -22.90 -44.86 6.19
C ASN A 365 -23.05 -45.99 5.13
N PRO A 366 -22.98 -45.72 3.82
CA PRO A 366 -23.13 -46.76 2.80
C PRO A 366 -21.99 -47.80 2.81
N ALA A 367 -20.83 -47.49 3.40
CA ALA A 367 -19.63 -48.32 3.38
C ALA A 367 -19.49 -49.28 4.57
N GLY A 368 -20.43 -49.32 5.51
CA GLY A 368 -20.41 -50.28 6.62
C GLY A 368 -19.26 -50.17 7.62
N ILE A 369 -18.50 -49.07 7.61
CA ILE A 369 -17.34 -48.84 8.48
C ILE A 369 -17.83 -48.27 9.79
N GLY A 370 -17.79 -49.03 10.87
CA GLY A 370 -18.08 -48.61 12.21
C GLY A 370 -19.56 -48.82 12.66
N ARG A 371 -19.92 -50.01 13.09
CA ARG A 371 -21.22 -50.24 13.75
C ARG A 371 -21.31 -49.37 15.01
N GLY A 372 -22.20 -48.36 15.00
CA GLY A 372 -22.59 -47.60 16.18
C GLY A 372 -22.20 -46.12 16.21
N TYR A 373 -21.43 -45.58 15.28
CA TYR A 373 -21.07 -44.15 15.19
C TYR A 373 -21.72 -43.53 13.96
N GLN A 374 -22.62 -42.56 14.16
CA GLN A 374 -23.24 -41.78 13.10
C GLN A 374 -22.62 -40.37 13.15
N PRO A 375 -21.54 -40.14 12.41
CA PRO A 375 -20.91 -38.82 12.39
C PRO A 375 -21.79 -37.85 11.61
N THR A 376 -21.94 -36.63 12.14
CA THR A 376 -22.41 -35.47 11.38
C THR A 376 -21.35 -35.04 10.36
N TYR A 377 -21.81 -34.46 9.27
CA TYR A 377 -20.89 -33.92 8.26
C TYR A 377 -20.70 -32.41 8.48
N ASP A 378 -19.48 -32.00 8.72
CA ASP A 378 -19.14 -30.62 9.07
C ASP A 378 -19.12 -29.63 7.89
N GLY A 379 -19.14 -30.14 6.65
CA GLY A 379 -19.06 -29.29 5.44
C GLY A 379 -17.65 -28.93 4.98
N ILE A 380 -17.55 -28.57 3.71
CA ILE A 380 -16.27 -28.18 3.06
C ILE A 380 -15.77 -26.85 3.57
N VAL A 381 -16.66 -25.91 3.87
CA VAL A 381 -16.33 -24.60 4.42
C VAL A 381 -15.57 -24.77 5.75
N LYS A 382 -16.11 -25.56 6.67
CA LYS A 382 -15.47 -25.82 7.96
C LYS A 382 -14.15 -26.59 7.80
N TYR A 383 -14.08 -27.51 6.84
CA TYR A 383 -12.83 -28.19 6.50
C TYR A 383 -11.72 -27.23 6.09
N ILE A 384 -12.03 -26.23 5.26
CA ILE A 384 -11.09 -25.18 4.84
C ILE A 384 -10.72 -24.29 6.05
N GLU A 385 -11.69 -23.91 6.90
CA GLU A 385 -11.45 -23.10 8.09
C GLU A 385 -10.50 -23.79 9.08
N MET A 386 -10.64 -25.09 9.28
CA MET A 386 -9.74 -25.87 10.12
C MET A 386 -8.29 -25.84 9.63
N GLN A 387 -8.05 -25.77 8.33
CA GLN A 387 -6.71 -25.70 7.74
C GLN A 387 -6.09 -24.30 7.87
N GLN A 388 -6.84 -23.30 8.29
CA GLN A 388 -6.33 -21.92 8.54
C GLN A 388 -5.82 -21.72 9.96
N ASN A 389 -6.04 -22.64 10.90
CA ASN A 389 -5.62 -22.50 12.29
C ASN A 389 -4.09 -22.49 12.43
N ASP A 390 -3.59 -21.75 13.44
CA ASP A 390 -2.15 -21.56 13.69
C ASP A 390 -1.42 -22.88 14.04
N GLU A 391 -2.14 -23.90 14.45
CA GLU A 391 -1.61 -25.22 14.78
C GLU A 391 -1.29 -26.09 13.55
N VAL A 392 -1.71 -25.66 12.36
CA VAL A 392 -1.54 -26.41 11.11
C VAL A 392 -0.31 -25.92 10.33
N SER A 393 0.26 -26.78 9.50
CA SER A 393 1.46 -26.45 8.72
C SER A 393 1.27 -25.21 7.83
N SER A 394 2.30 -24.39 7.68
CA SER A 394 2.29 -23.17 6.82
C SER A 394 1.91 -23.48 5.36
N LYS A 395 2.11 -24.72 4.90
CA LYS A 395 1.70 -25.17 3.57
C LYS A 395 0.18 -25.33 3.47
N ALA A 396 -0.46 -25.87 4.50
CA ALA A 396 -1.91 -26.04 4.57
C ALA A 396 -2.63 -24.70 4.70
N GLN A 397 -2.10 -23.79 5.55
CA GLN A 397 -2.62 -22.42 5.66
C GLN A 397 -2.57 -21.68 4.32
N LYS A 398 -1.46 -21.82 3.59
CA LYS A 398 -1.30 -21.20 2.26
C LYS A 398 -2.25 -21.80 1.22
N TRP A 399 -2.51 -23.10 1.32
CA TRP A 399 -3.49 -23.79 0.47
C TRP A 399 -4.91 -23.33 0.81
N ALA A 400 -5.31 -23.30 2.08
CA ALA A 400 -6.63 -22.82 2.51
C ALA A 400 -6.85 -21.35 2.11
N GLY A 401 -5.82 -20.52 2.22
CA GLY A 401 -5.86 -19.09 1.85
C GLY A 401 -6.27 -18.82 0.40
N GLN A 402 -6.16 -19.81 -0.51
CA GLN A 402 -6.57 -19.66 -1.91
C GLN A 402 -8.10 -19.56 -2.08
N PHE A 403 -8.87 -20.10 -1.13
CA PHE A 403 -10.33 -20.13 -1.16
C PHE A 403 -10.97 -18.94 -0.46
N TYR A 404 -10.17 -18.05 0.11
CA TYR A 404 -10.66 -16.82 0.74
C TYR A 404 -10.64 -15.64 -0.23
N THR A 405 -11.64 -14.78 -0.11
CA THR A 405 -11.68 -13.47 -0.77
C THR A 405 -11.84 -12.40 0.31
N PRO A 406 -10.96 -11.38 0.32
CA PRO A 406 -11.14 -10.24 1.19
C PRO A 406 -12.38 -9.45 0.77
N THR A 407 -13.37 -9.39 1.67
CA THR A 407 -14.63 -8.66 1.46
C THR A 407 -14.76 -7.56 2.50
N VAL A 408 -15.54 -6.54 2.17
CA VAL A 408 -15.86 -5.45 3.10
C VAL A 408 -16.54 -6.05 4.35
N CYS A 409 -16.13 -5.62 5.53
CA CYS A 409 -16.68 -6.13 6.76
C CYS A 409 -18.19 -5.87 6.86
N PRO A 410 -19.05 -6.89 7.04
CA PRO A 410 -20.50 -6.73 7.05
C PRO A 410 -21.03 -5.97 8.29
N VAL A 411 -20.21 -5.77 9.32
CA VAL A 411 -20.60 -5.08 10.55
C VAL A 411 -20.31 -3.58 10.51
N CYS A 412 -19.11 -3.21 10.03
CA CYS A 412 -18.70 -1.81 9.97
C CYS A 412 -18.70 -1.23 8.54
N HIS A 413 -19.05 -2.03 7.52
CA HIS A 413 -19.10 -1.62 6.12
C HIS A 413 -17.84 -0.87 5.62
N GLY A 414 -16.66 -1.30 6.13
CA GLY A 414 -15.38 -0.69 5.77
C GLY A 414 -14.88 0.37 6.75
N ALA A 415 -15.73 0.95 7.58
CA ALA A 415 -15.40 2.04 8.51
C ALA A 415 -14.36 1.68 9.59
N ARG A 416 -14.02 0.40 9.79
CA ARG A 416 -13.01 -0.09 10.74
C ARG A 416 -13.34 0.13 12.22
N LEU A 417 -14.29 1.00 12.54
CA LEU A 417 -14.69 1.41 13.87
C LEU A 417 -15.92 0.64 14.37
N ASN A 418 -16.14 0.66 15.67
CA ASN A 418 -17.35 0.13 16.29
C ASN A 418 -18.54 1.07 16.06
N ARG A 419 -19.77 0.58 16.36
CA ARG A 419 -20.99 1.37 16.15
C ARG A 419 -21.06 2.61 17.02
N GLU A 420 -20.54 2.59 18.24
CA GLU A 420 -20.53 3.71 19.16
C GLU A 420 -19.71 4.88 18.60
N ALA A 421 -18.46 4.62 18.16
CA ALA A 421 -17.60 5.64 17.57
C ALA A 421 -18.18 6.29 16.31
N LEU A 422 -18.92 5.52 15.50
CA LEU A 422 -19.54 5.99 14.26
C LEU A 422 -20.80 6.85 14.50
N HIS A 423 -21.30 6.93 15.74
CA HIS A 423 -22.46 7.74 16.10
C HIS A 423 -22.10 8.99 16.89
N TYR A 424 -20.88 9.49 16.71
CA TYR A 424 -20.50 10.84 17.08
C TYR A 424 -20.40 11.70 15.80
N PHE A 425 -20.99 12.90 15.85
CA PHE A 425 -21.10 13.79 14.71
C PHE A 425 -20.53 15.18 15.00
N ILE A 426 -19.93 15.79 14.00
CA ILE A 426 -19.57 17.21 13.96
C ILE A 426 -20.10 17.77 12.66
N ASP A 427 -20.93 18.81 12.71
CA ASP A 427 -21.61 19.37 11.52
C ASP A 427 -22.32 18.28 10.69
N GLY A 428 -22.98 17.31 11.36
CA GLY A 428 -23.72 16.22 10.74
C GLY A 428 -22.87 15.11 10.11
N LYS A 429 -21.55 15.13 10.26
CA LYS A 429 -20.62 14.13 9.72
C LYS A 429 -19.90 13.35 10.82
N ASN A 430 -19.78 12.04 10.65
CA ASN A 430 -18.98 11.21 11.52
C ASN A 430 -17.51 11.12 11.06
N ILE A 431 -16.67 10.53 11.90
CA ILE A 431 -15.22 10.46 11.63
C ILE A 431 -14.86 9.63 10.39
N ASP A 432 -15.66 8.58 10.08
CA ASP A 432 -15.42 7.74 8.91
C ASP A 432 -15.81 8.48 7.62
N GLU A 433 -16.92 9.20 7.62
CA GLU A 433 -17.33 10.04 6.50
C GLU A 433 -16.27 11.09 6.17
N LEU A 434 -15.72 11.77 7.19
CA LEU A 434 -14.62 12.72 7.01
C LEU A 434 -13.35 12.04 6.50
N ALA A 435 -13.01 10.87 7.03
CA ALA A 435 -11.82 10.13 6.60
C ALA A 435 -11.93 9.60 5.15
N ASN A 436 -13.14 9.37 4.66
CA ASN A 436 -13.39 8.91 3.29
C ASN A 436 -13.53 10.04 2.27
N MET A 437 -13.63 11.29 2.69
CA MET A 437 -13.60 12.45 1.79
C MET A 437 -12.28 12.56 1.05
N GLU A 438 -12.30 13.09 -0.18
CA GLU A 438 -11.09 13.55 -0.83
C GLU A 438 -10.47 14.69 -0.02
N LEU A 439 -9.12 14.77 -0.01
CA LEU A 439 -8.41 15.75 0.81
C LEU A 439 -8.78 17.20 0.47
N SER A 440 -9.13 17.46 -0.79
CA SER A 440 -9.69 18.75 -1.24
C SER A 440 -10.99 19.11 -0.52
N ASP A 441 -11.94 18.17 -0.47
CA ASP A 441 -13.24 18.38 0.17
C ASP A 441 -13.11 18.47 1.69
N LEU A 442 -12.21 17.65 2.26
CA LEU A 442 -11.93 17.67 3.69
C LEU A 442 -11.32 19.03 4.11
N LYS A 443 -10.42 19.58 3.28
CA LYS A 443 -9.87 20.93 3.51
C LYS A 443 -10.98 21.98 3.52
N GLU A 444 -11.86 21.99 2.53
CA GLU A 444 -12.99 22.91 2.45
C GLU A 444 -13.90 22.79 3.69
N TRP A 445 -14.19 21.55 4.12
CA TRP A 445 -14.97 21.31 5.32
C TRP A 445 -14.26 21.87 6.57
N VAL A 446 -12.97 21.63 6.74
CA VAL A 446 -12.19 22.12 7.89
C VAL A 446 -12.12 23.65 7.91
N ASP A 447 -12.06 24.29 6.75
CA ASP A 447 -12.03 25.75 6.64
C ASP A 447 -13.38 26.39 6.99
N THR A 448 -14.49 25.68 6.78
CA THR A 448 -15.85 26.20 7.01
C THR A 448 -16.48 25.77 8.34
N VAL A 449 -16.09 24.63 8.90
CA VAL A 449 -16.74 24.03 10.09
C VAL A 449 -16.67 24.93 11.32
N GLU A 450 -15.58 25.67 11.51
CA GLU A 450 -15.37 26.53 12.69
C GLU A 450 -16.49 27.57 12.86
N GLN A 451 -17.04 28.09 11.73
CA GLN A 451 -18.14 29.08 11.74
C GLN A 451 -19.48 28.47 12.14
N LYS A 452 -19.63 27.14 12.01
CA LYS A 452 -20.86 26.42 12.34
C LYS A 452 -20.90 25.90 13.77
N LEU A 453 -19.75 25.92 14.46
CA LEU A 453 -19.62 25.46 15.83
C LEU A 453 -20.15 26.49 16.84
N GLY A 454 -20.62 26.03 17.99
CA GLY A 454 -20.96 26.88 19.12
C GLY A 454 -19.74 27.57 19.73
N LYS A 455 -19.88 28.72 20.38
CA LYS A 455 -18.77 29.51 20.95
C LYS A 455 -17.79 28.68 21.81
N GLN A 456 -18.30 27.79 22.67
CA GLN A 456 -17.47 26.92 23.49
C GLN A 456 -16.70 25.88 22.68
N GLN A 457 -17.37 25.28 21.70
CA GLN A 457 -16.75 24.33 20.79
C GLN A 457 -15.67 24.99 19.93
N GLN A 458 -15.87 26.24 19.48
CA GLN A 458 -14.88 27.01 18.72
C GLN A 458 -13.57 27.19 19.51
N VAL A 459 -13.64 27.56 20.77
CA VAL A 459 -12.46 27.74 21.62
C VAL A 459 -11.66 26.45 21.76
N VAL A 460 -12.35 25.34 21.96
CA VAL A 460 -11.73 24.02 22.14
C VAL A 460 -11.16 23.49 20.80
N ALA A 461 -11.86 23.72 19.70
CA ALA A 461 -11.50 23.19 18.39
C ALA A 461 -10.37 23.97 17.69
N LYS A 462 -10.17 25.25 18.03
CA LYS A 462 -9.31 26.20 17.33
C LYS A 462 -7.90 25.67 17.05
N GLU A 463 -7.18 25.24 18.07
CA GLU A 463 -5.80 24.76 17.91
C GLU A 463 -5.76 23.43 17.16
N ILE A 464 -6.76 22.55 17.37
CA ILE A 464 -6.84 21.25 16.67
C ILE A 464 -7.10 21.48 15.19
N LEU A 465 -8.05 22.36 14.84
CA LEU A 465 -8.35 22.70 13.44
C LEU A 465 -7.19 23.38 12.74
N LYS A 466 -6.41 24.22 13.45
CA LYS A 466 -5.20 24.82 12.91
C LYS A 466 -4.17 23.78 12.48
N GLU A 467 -3.93 22.76 13.31
CA GLU A 467 -3.02 21.67 13.00
C GLU A 467 -3.51 20.80 11.82
N ILE A 468 -4.81 20.53 11.77
CA ILE A 468 -5.41 19.80 10.64
C ILE A 468 -5.28 20.62 9.35
N ARG A 469 -5.59 21.93 9.37
CA ARG A 469 -5.45 22.81 8.20
C ARG A 469 -4.04 22.82 7.65
N SER A 470 -3.04 22.98 8.51
CA SER A 470 -1.64 23.00 8.11
C SER A 470 -1.25 21.71 7.38
N ARG A 471 -1.58 20.55 7.95
CA ARG A 471 -1.25 19.26 7.33
C ARG A 471 -2.00 19.00 6.03
N LEU A 472 -3.29 19.36 5.95
CA LEU A 472 -4.08 19.24 4.73
C LEU A 472 -3.59 20.19 3.63
N HIS A 473 -3.13 21.39 3.99
CA HIS A 473 -2.54 22.33 3.04
C HIS A 473 -1.34 21.69 2.33
N PHE A 474 -0.37 21.20 3.08
CA PHE A 474 0.81 20.55 2.50
C PHE A 474 0.50 19.32 1.67
N LEU A 475 -0.48 18.50 2.09
CA LEU A 475 -0.91 17.33 1.29
C LEU A 475 -1.51 17.74 -0.06
N ASN A 476 -2.26 18.84 -0.08
CA ASN A 476 -2.84 19.36 -1.33
C ASN A 476 -1.75 20.00 -2.23
N ASP A 477 -0.79 20.70 -1.64
CA ASP A 477 0.28 21.38 -2.40
C ASP A 477 1.23 20.40 -3.08
N VAL A 478 1.46 19.23 -2.49
CA VAL A 478 2.22 18.16 -3.19
C VAL A 478 1.37 17.37 -4.20
N GLY A 479 0.15 17.81 -4.53
CA GLY A 479 -0.71 17.21 -5.57
C GLY A 479 -1.35 15.89 -5.15
N LEU A 480 -1.76 15.75 -3.89
CA LEU A 480 -2.44 14.57 -3.34
C LEU A 480 -3.92 14.83 -3.01
N ASP A 481 -4.48 15.90 -3.53
CA ASP A 481 -5.85 16.40 -3.30
C ASP A 481 -6.97 15.38 -3.56
N TYR A 482 -6.73 14.44 -4.48
CA TYR A 482 -7.66 13.37 -4.87
C TYR A 482 -7.66 12.14 -3.93
N LEU A 483 -6.76 12.06 -2.97
CA LEU A 483 -6.69 10.95 -2.03
C LEU A 483 -7.63 11.15 -0.84
N SER A 484 -7.93 10.06 -0.10
CA SER A 484 -8.68 10.12 1.16
C SER A 484 -7.83 9.63 2.33
N LEU A 485 -8.10 10.11 3.55
CA LEU A 485 -7.37 9.71 4.76
C LEU A 485 -7.53 8.21 5.08
N SER A 486 -8.65 7.59 4.72
CA SER A 486 -8.95 6.17 4.94
C SER A 486 -8.17 5.24 4.00
N ARG A 487 -7.58 5.76 2.91
CA ARG A 487 -6.87 4.95 1.92
C ARG A 487 -5.68 4.23 2.54
N SER A 488 -5.61 2.92 2.33
CA SER A 488 -4.52 2.08 2.84
C SER A 488 -3.18 2.45 2.22
N SER A 489 -2.14 2.51 3.04
CA SER A 489 -0.76 2.74 2.58
C SER A 489 -0.27 1.68 1.59
N MET A 490 -0.79 0.46 1.67
CA MET A 490 -0.44 -0.64 0.75
C MET A 490 -0.95 -0.43 -0.68
N SER A 491 -1.96 0.43 -0.88
CA SER A 491 -2.54 0.74 -2.19
C SER A 491 -1.92 1.95 -2.88
N LEU A 492 -0.96 2.59 -2.22
CA LEU A 492 -0.27 3.77 -2.74
C LEU A 492 0.82 3.39 -3.74
N SER A 493 0.97 4.19 -4.76
CA SER A 493 2.15 4.15 -5.63
C SER A 493 3.40 4.62 -4.87
N GLY A 494 4.59 4.31 -5.39
CA GLY A 494 5.85 4.77 -4.79
C GLY A 494 5.91 6.29 -4.66
N GLY A 495 5.54 7.01 -5.71
CA GLY A 495 5.51 8.48 -5.71
C GLY A 495 4.47 9.07 -4.76
N GLU A 496 3.24 8.50 -4.67
CA GLU A 496 2.25 8.94 -3.68
C GLU A 496 2.76 8.78 -2.25
N SER A 497 3.37 7.63 -1.94
CA SER A 497 3.93 7.36 -0.61
C SER A 497 5.07 8.32 -0.25
N GLN A 498 5.93 8.65 -1.20
CA GLN A 498 7.03 9.59 -1.04
C GLN A 498 6.52 11.02 -0.78
N ARG A 499 5.54 11.48 -1.55
CA ARG A 499 4.92 12.81 -1.38
C ARG A 499 4.17 12.95 -0.06
N ILE A 500 3.50 11.90 0.42
CA ILE A 500 2.89 11.89 1.75
C ILE A 500 3.94 12.12 2.82
N ARG A 501 5.11 11.46 2.71
CA ARG A 501 6.22 11.68 3.66
C ARG A 501 6.77 13.09 3.55
N LEU A 502 6.96 13.60 2.33
CA LEU A 502 7.41 14.97 2.11
C LEU A 502 6.44 15.96 2.78
N ALA A 503 5.14 15.88 2.53
CA ALA A 503 4.13 16.72 3.15
C ALA A 503 4.16 16.62 4.68
N THR A 504 4.37 15.42 5.24
CA THR A 504 4.49 15.21 6.69
C THR A 504 5.73 15.91 7.25
N GLN A 505 6.87 15.87 6.54
CA GLN A 505 8.10 16.53 6.97
C GLN A 505 8.00 18.06 6.88
N ILE A 506 7.43 18.61 5.82
CA ILE A 506 7.16 20.05 5.71
C ILE A 506 6.24 20.47 6.86
N GLY A 507 5.21 19.70 7.14
CA GLY A 507 4.27 19.95 8.25
C GLY A 507 4.90 19.92 9.65
N SER A 508 6.06 19.26 9.81
CA SER A 508 6.80 19.23 11.09
C SER A 508 7.52 20.57 11.42
N GLN A 509 7.67 21.44 10.41
CA GLN A 509 8.35 22.75 10.52
C GLN A 509 9.75 22.67 11.14
N LEU A 510 10.47 21.57 10.91
CA LEU A 510 11.86 21.45 11.33
C LEU A 510 12.74 22.43 10.54
N VAL A 511 13.74 22.99 11.21
CA VAL A 511 14.72 23.93 10.64
C VAL A 511 16.13 23.40 10.80
N ASN A 512 17.06 23.86 9.95
CA ASN A 512 18.48 23.45 9.95
C ASN A 512 18.65 21.92 9.76
N VAL A 513 17.84 21.33 8.87
CA VAL A 513 17.88 19.92 8.50
C VAL A 513 18.34 19.78 7.04
N LEU A 514 19.12 18.75 6.75
CA LEU A 514 19.46 18.34 5.39
C LEU A 514 18.47 17.28 4.92
N TYR A 515 17.59 17.65 4.01
CA TYR A 515 16.66 16.72 3.36
C TYR A 515 17.27 16.16 2.08
N ILE A 516 17.23 14.84 1.93
CA ILE A 516 17.69 14.16 0.70
C ILE A 516 16.52 13.37 0.11
N LEU A 517 16.11 13.73 -1.12
CA LEU A 517 14.99 13.13 -1.81
C LEU A 517 15.47 12.36 -3.06
N ASP A 518 14.86 11.19 -3.28
CA ASP A 518 15.13 10.34 -4.45
C ASP A 518 13.99 10.45 -5.47
N GLU A 519 14.24 11.17 -6.57
CA GLU A 519 13.33 11.33 -7.70
C GLU A 519 11.87 11.66 -7.31
N PRO A 520 11.61 12.75 -6.57
CA PRO A 520 10.27 13.05 -6.06
C PRO A 520 9.25 13.41 -7.15
N SER A 521 9.66 13.74 -8.38
CA SER A 521 8.79 14.04 -9.52
C SER A 521 8.18 12.81 -10.18
N ILE A 522 8.53 11.60 -9.74
CA ILE A 522 8.06 10.34 -10.35
C ILE A 522 6.54 10.24 -10.36
N GLY A 523 5.99 9.88 -11.53
CA GLY A 523 4.55 9.67 -11.74
C GLY A 523 3.73 10.94 -11.65
N LEU A 524 4.37 12.11 -11.68
CA LEU A 524 3.69 13.40 -11.73
C LEU A 524 3.43 13.87 -13.16
N HIS A 525 2.25 14.42 -13.34
CA HIS A 525 1.98 15.26 -14.50
C HIS A 525 2.71 16.60 -14.34
N GLN A 526 3.08 17.26 -15.46
CA GLN A 526 3.82 18.52 -15.42
C GLN A 526 3.17 19.59 -14.54
N ARG A 527 1.84 19.68 -14.53
CA ARG A 527 1.09 20.59 -13.63
C ARG A 527 1.38 20.33 -12.15
N ASP A 528 1.48 19.05 -11.77
CA ASP A 528 1.67 18.66 -10.36
C ASP A 528 3.15 18.80 -9.97
N ASN A 529 4.07 18.74 -10.95
CA ASN A 529 5.50 18.98 -10.76
C ASN A 529 5.80 20.43 -10.34
N ASP A 530 5.12 21.42 -10.94
CA ASP A 530 5.23 22.83 -10.54
C ASP A 530 4.88 23.04 -9.06
N ARG A 531 3.84 22.36 -8.57
CA ARG A 531 3.43 22.39 -7.15
C ARG A 531 4.50 21.77 -6.25
N LEU A 532 5.05 20.62 -6.66
CA LEU A 532 6.12 19.96 -5.91
C LEU A 532 7.35 20.85 -5.78
N ILE A 533 7.80 21.51 -6.87
CA ILE A 533 8.92 22.44 -6.86
C ILE A 533 8.67 23.58 -5.87
N HIS A 534 7.45 24.12 -5.87
CA HIS A 534 7.06 25.17 -4.91
C HIS A 534 7.19 24.68 -3.47
N SER A 535 6.66 23.50 -3.14
CA SER A 535 6.75 22.91 -1.80
C SER A 535 8.20 22.63 -1.36
N LEU A 536 9.09 22.25 -2.29
CA LEU A 536 10.52 22.08 -1.98
C LEU A 536 11.21 23.43 -1.71
N LYS A 537 10.82 24.48 -2.42
CA LYS A 537 11.29 25.84 -2.16
C LYS A 537 10.80 26.36 -0.81
N GLU A 538 9.54 26.09 -0.44
CA GLU A 538 9.03 26.41 0.90
C GLU A 538 9.82 25.69 1.99
N LEU A 539 10.12 24.40 1.81
CA LEU A 539 10.93 23.62 2.73
C LEU A 539 12.34 24.22 2.91
N ARG A 540 12.97 24.68 1.81
CA ARG A 540 14.24 25.41 1.82
C ARG A 540 14.10 26.73 2.56
N ASP A 541 13.06 27.51 2.27
CA ASP A 541 12.85 28.87 2.81
C ASP A 541 12.57 28.88 4.32
N LEU A 542 12.20 27.71 4.89
CA LEU A 542 12.16 27.48 6.34
C LEU A 542 13.57 27.40 6.99
N GLY A 543 14.66 27.54 6.24
CA GLY A 543 16.03 27.42 6.71
C GLY A 543 16.55 25.97 6.69
N ASN A 544 16.20 25.21 5.67
CA ASN A 544 16.67 23.86 5.45
C ASN A 544 17.51 23.72 4.17
N THR A 545 18.41 22.78 4.17
CA THR A 545 19.14 22.38 2.96
C THR A 545 18.40 21.24 2.30
N VAL A 546 18.06 21.38 1.00
CA VAL A 546 17.29 20.39 0.27
C VAL A 546 18.13 19.85 -0.88
N VAL A 547 18.40 18.55 -0.88
CA VAL A 547 19.13 17.83 -1.94
C VAL A 547 18.18 16.89 -2.65
N VAL A 548 18.08 17.00 -3.96
CA VAL A 548 17.18 16.19 -4.78
C VAL A 548 18.00 15.46 -5.83
N VAL A 549 17.91 14.14 -5.86
CA VAL A 549 18.43 13.35 -7.00
C VAL A 549 17.35 13.33 -8.07
N GLU A 550 17.59 14.00 -9.21
CA GLU A 550 16.54 14.20 -10.21
C GLU A 550 17.02 14.24 -11.66
N HIS A 551 16.06 14.01 -12.57
CA HIS A 551 16.23 14.05 -14.00
C HIS A 551 15.26 15.00 -14.71
N ASP A 552 14.33 15.58 -13.96
CA ASP A 552 13.32 16.49 -14.50
C ASP A 552 13.94 17.84 -14.89
N LYS A 553 13.56 18.34 -16.08
CA LYS A 553 14.10 19.58 -16.66
C LYS A 553 13.74 20.81 -15.82
N ASP A 554 12.48 20.91 -15.41
CA ASP A 554 11.99 22.10 -14.68
C ASP A 554 12.57 22.12 -13.27
N MET A 555 12.68 20.95 -12.61
CA MET A 555 13.34 20.83 -11.30
C MET A 555 14.80 21.30 -11.35
N MET A 556 15.56 20.95 -12.41
CA MET A 556 16.93 21.40 -12.58
C MET A 556 17.02 22.91 -12.84
N LEU A 557 16.14 23.47 -13.66
CA LEU A 557 16.16 24.89 -14.02
C LEU A 557 15.69 25.79 -12.87
N GLU A 558 14.79 25.30 -12.04
CA GLU A 558 14.21 26.03 -10.90
C GLU A 558 15.00 25.85 -9.57
N SER A 559 16.06 25.03 -9.59
CA SER A 559 16.94 24.83 -8.43
C SER A 559 17.93 26.00 -8.24
N ASP A 560 18.51 26.10 -7.04
CA ASP A 560 19.55 27.09 -6.75
C ASP A 560 20.94 26.62 -7.20
N TYR A 561 21.16 25.28 -7.17
CA TYR A 561 22.47 24.68 -7.47
C TYR A 561 22.30 23.33 -8.12
N VAL A 562 23.17 22.99 -9.06
CA VAL A 562 23.15 21.72 -9.79
C VAL A 562 24.52 21.05 -9.72
N ILE A 563 24.53 19.76 -9.39
CA ILE A 563 25.73 18.90 -9.46
C ILE A 563 25.46 17.80 -10.50
N ASP A 564 26.20 17.82 -11.60
CA ASP A 564 26.10 16.81 -12.65
C ASP A 564 27.21 15.77 -12.51
N ILE A 565 26.82 14.47 -12.39
CA ILE A 565 27.74 13.35 -12.21
C ILE A 565 27.80 12.52 -13.46
N GLY A 566 29.02 12.38 -14.01
CA GLY A 566 29.24 11.70 -15.27
C GLY A 566 30.70 11.27 -15.46
N PRO A 567 31.22 11.35 -16.72
CA PRO A 567 30.50 11.68 -17.97
C PRO A 567 29.63 10.54 -18.53
N LYS A 568 29.77 9.30 -18.03
CA LYS A 568 29.05 8.09 -18.43
C LYS A 568 28.63 7.27 -17.21
N ALA A 569 27.99 6.12 -17.44
CA ALA A 569 27.55 5.20 -16.39
C ALA A 569 28.65 4.23 -15.94
N GLY A 570 28.50 3.65 -14.75
CA GLY A 570 29.35 2.62 -14.17
C GLY A 570 30.82 3.04 -14.04
N ARG A 571 31.75 2.18 -14.50
CA ARG A 571 33.20 2.45 -14.40
C ARG A 571 33.68 3.71 -15.16
N LYS A 572 32.92 4.17 -16.15
CA LYS A 572 33.20 5.40 -16.91
C LYS A 572 32.53 6.63 -16.33
N GLY A 573 31.70 6.46 -15.26
CA GLY A 573 31.09 7.52 -14.47
C GLY A 573 31.88 7.87 -13.23
N GLY A 574 31.19 8.40 -12.21
CA GLY A 574 31.72 8.65 -10.87
C GLY A 574 32.60 9.90 -10.73
N LYS A 575 32.44 10.89 -11.61
CA LYS A 575 33.13 12.18 -11.53
C LYS A 575 32.08 13.30 -11.50
N VAL A 576 32.35 14.36 -10.78
CA VAL A 576 31.62 15.62 -10.91
C VAL A 576 32.06 16.27 -12.20
N VAL A 577 31.18 16.37 -13.19
CA VAL A 577 31.44 16.98 -14.50
C VAL A 577 31.05 18.45 -14.55
N PHE A 578 30.09 18.83 -13.70
CA PHE A 578 29.67 20.21 -13.49
C PHE A 578 29.16 20.39 -12.05
N ALA A 579 29.39 21.57 -11.49
CA ALA A 579 28.80 22.02 -10.22
C ALA A 579 28.69 23.56 -10.28
N GLY A 580 27.47 24.10 -10.12
CA GLY A 580 27.22 25.54 -10.25
C GLY A 580 25.74 25.86 -10.34
N THR A 581 25.38 27.06 -10.73
CA THR A 581 23.99 27.48 -10.92
C THR A 581 23.41 26.88 -12.23
N PRO A 582 22.06 26.77 -12.34
CA PRO A 582 21.41 26.33 -13.58
C PRO A 582 21.81 27.15 -14.80
N GLU A 583 21.98 28.46 -14.66
CA GLU A 583 22.39 29.35 -15.75
C GLU A 583 23.81 29.05 -16.24
N GLU A 584 24.73 28.74 -15.34
CA GLU A 584 26.09 28.30 -15.69
C GLU A 584 26.06 26.91 -16.35
N MET A 585 25.15 26.04 -15.89
CA MET A 585 24.98 24.71 -16.47
C MET A 585 24.54 24.76 -17.95
N LEU A 586 23.60 25.63 -18.31
CA LEU A 586 23.14 25.79 -19.70
C LEU A 586 24.29 26.18 -20.66
N LYS A 587 25.34 26.81 -20.15
CA LYS A 587 26.55 27.20 -20.90
C LYS A 587 27.64 26.15 -20.85
N SER A 588 27.51 25.12 -20.03
CA SER A 588 28.47 24.04 -19.90
C SER A 588 28.39 23.07 -21.10
N GLY A 589 29.49 22.43 -21.44
CA GLY A 589 29.55 21.42 -22.51
C GLY A 589 29.13 20.01 -22.05
N THR A 590 28.38 19.86 -20.98
CA THR A 590 27.98 18.56 -20.47
C THR A 590 26.82 17.97 -21.28
N LEU A 591 26.66 16.64 -21.22
CA LEU A 591 25.57 15.95 -21.90
C LEU A 591 24.21 16.45 -21.43
N THR A 592 24.05 16.62 -20.10
CA THR A 592 22.81 17.15 -19.49
C THR A 592 22.53 18.57 -20.00
N ALA A 593 23.53 19.44 -20.02
CA ALA A 593 23.38 20.80 -20.56
C ALA A 593 22.92 20.83 -22.02
N GLY A 594 23.43 19.89 -22.83
CA GLY A 594 23.02 19.76 -24.24
C GLY A 594 21.50 19.49 -24.40
N TYR A 595 20.89 18.69 -23.50
CA TYR A 595 19.44 18.48 -23.51
C TYR A 595 18.68 19.68 -22.95
N LEU A 596 19.20 20.34 -21.90
CA LEU A 596 18.55 21.50 -21.31
C LEU A 596 18.52 22.72 -22.23
N ASN A 597 19.61 22.98 -22.94
CA ASN A 597 19.70 24.13 -23.87
C ASN A 597 19.18 23.83 -25.29
N GLY A 598 18.69 22.59 -25.53
CA GLY A 598 18.09 22.18 -26.80
C GLY A 598 19.04 21.85 -27.93
N SER A 599 20.38 21.83 -27.68
CA SER A 599 21.37 21.39 -28.69
C SER A 599 21.32 19.88 -28.96
N LEU A 600 20.84 19.11 -27.96
CA LEU A 600 20.50 17.70 -28.08
C LEU A 600 18.97 17.54 -27.86
N LYS A 601 18.31 16.78 -28.73
CA LYS A 601 16.86 16.57 -28.68
C LYS A 601 16.53 15.11 -28.92
N ILE A 602 15.41 14.66 -28.35
CA ILE A 602 14.78 13.38 -28.70
C ILE A 602 13.94 13.65 -29.94
N GLU A 603 14.28 12.99 -31.04
CA GLU A 603 13.69 13.23 -32.34
C GLU A 603 12.23 12.79 -32.38
N VAL A 604 11.36 13.68 -32.86
CA VAL A 604 9.95 13.40 -33.12
C VAL A 604 9.83 12.71 -34.49
N PRO A 605 9.08 11.59 -34.60
CA PRO A 605 8.89 10.92 -35.87
C PRO A 605 8.24 11.84 -36.92
N ALA A 606 8.87 11.93 -38.09
CA ALA A 606 8.38 12.75 -39.19
C ALA A 606 7.00 12.34 -39.73
N LYS A 607 6.65 11.06 -39.55
CA LYS A 607 5.33 10.52 -39.89
C LYS A 607 4.85 9.63 -38.76
N ARG A 608 3.60 9.84 -38.32
CA ARG A 608 2.92 8.99 -37.33
C ARG A 608 2.45 7.70 -38.00
N ARG A 609 2.63 6.56 -37.31
CA ARG A 609 2.11 5.27 -37.79
C ARG A 609 0.59 5.23 -37.59
N LYS A 610 -0.14 4.81 -38.64
CA LYS A 610 -1.61 4.66 -38.59
C LYS A 610 -2.04 3.32 -37.95
N GLY A 611 -1.07 2.49 -37.52
CA GLY A 611 -1.32 1.13 -37.08
C GLY A 611 -1.61 0.17 -38.24
N ASN A 612 -2.03 -1.05 -37.90
CA ASN A 612 -2.31 -2.13 -38.85
C ASN A 612 -3.78 -2.20 -39.31
N GLY A 613 -4.57 -1.18 -39.02
CA GLY A 613 -6.01 -1.11 -39.34
C GLY A 613 -6.93 -1.85 -38.36
N LYS A 614 -6.39 -2.64 -37.43
CA LYS A 614 -7.15 -3.37 -36.40
C LYS A 614 -7.21 -2.55 -35.12
N LYS A 615 -8.27 -2.78 -34.34
CA LYS A 615 -8.50 -2.05 -33.08
C LYS A 615 -8.86 -3.04 -31.95
N LEU A 616 -8.45 -2.69 -30.74
CA LEU A 616 -8.94 -3.28 -29.51
C LEU A 616 -9.85 -2.27 -28.83
N THR A 617 -11.11 -2.65 -28.56
CA THR A 617 -12.10 -1.74 -27.96
C THR A 617 -12.63 -2.35 -26.68
N LEU A 618 -12.48 -1.63 -25.58
CA LEU A 618 -13.00 -1.93 -24.25
C LEU A 618 -14.13 -0.94 -23.94
N ARG A 619 -15.31 -1.41 -23.55
CA ARG A 619 -16.50 -0.59 -23.36
C ARG A 619 -17.04 -0.63 -21.94
N GLY A 620 -17.53 0.51 -21.48
CA GLY A 620 -18.31 0.62 -20.26
C GLY A 620 -17.49 0.37 -19.01
N CYS A 621 -16.25 0.87 -18.93
CA CYS A 621 -15.42 0.76 -17.74
C CYS A 621 -15.92 1.67 -16.63
N SER A 622 -16.23 1.09 -15.45
CA SER A 622 -16.83 1.81 -14.31
C SER A 622 -16.17 1.50 -12.97
N GLY A 623 -14.94 0.97 -12.96
CA GLY A 623 -14.17 0.72 -11.73
C GLY A 623 -13.58 1.99 -11.15
N ASN A 624 -13.46 2.05 -9.83
CA ASN A 624 -12.91 3.18 -9.07
C ASN A 624 -13.57 4.51 -9.48
N ASN A 625 -12.78 5.45 -10.02
CA ASN A 625 -13.30 6.76 -10.48
C ASN A 625 -13.74 6.78 -11.95
N LEU A 626 -13.67 5.67 -12.70
CA LEU A 626 -14.08 5.64 -14.11
C LEU A 626 -15.60 5.81 -14.29
N LYS A 627 -15.99 6.65 -15.25
CA LYS A 627 -17.38 7.07 -15.50
C LYS A 627 -17.92 6.48 -16.81
N ASP A 628 -18.12 5.14 -16.83
CA ASP A 628 -18.64 4.40 -18.01
C ASP A 628 -17.83 4.69 -19.29
N VAL A 629 -16.52 4.49 -19.22
CA VAL A 629 -15.56 4.92 -20.24
C VAL A 629 -15.38 3.86 -21.32
N ASP A 630 -15.37 4.29 -22.58
CA ASP A 630 -15.01 3.46 -23.74
C ASP A 630 -13.58 3.77 -24.20
N LEU A 631 -12.71 2.76 -24.23
CA LEU A 631 -11.32 2.84 -24.67
C LEU A 631 -11.14 2.12 -26.00
N THR A 632 -10.63 2.82 -27.02
CA THR A 632 -10.28 2.23 -28.32
C THR A 632 -8.80 2.43 -28.62
N LEU A 633 -8.08 1.35 -28.86
CA LEU A 633 -6.66 1.32 -29.11
C LEU A 633 -6.36 0.82 -30.54
N PRO A 634 -5.70 1.63 -31.40
CA PRO A 634 -5.23 1.17 -32.71
C PRO A 634 -4.07 0.17 -32.51
N LEU A 635 -4.12 -1.00 -33.15
CA LEU A 635 -3.06 -2.00 -33.03
C LEU A 635 -1.92 -1.73 -34.04
N GLY A 636 -0.69 -2.12 -33.69
CA GLY A 636 0.52 -1.89 -34.50
C GLY A 636 1.06 -0.45 -34.43
N ALA A 637 0.88 0.21 -33.31
CA ALA A 637 1.31 1.58 -33.05
C ALA A 637 1.90 1.76 -31.64
N LEU A 638 2.64 2.85 -31.45
CA LEU A 638 3.05 3.33 -30.12
C LEU A 638 1.93 4.21 -29.55
N ILE A 639 1.26 3.71 -28.51
CA ILE A 639 0.15 4.37 -27.87
C ILE A 639 0.58 4.89 -26.51
N CYS A 640 0.29 6.16 -26.23
CA CYS A 640 0.54 6.75 -24.92
C CYS A 640 -0.78 7.04 -24.20
N VAL A 641 -0.93 6.56 -22.97
CA VAL A 641 -2.03 6.91 -22.08
C VAL A 641 -1.50 7.94 -21.08
N THR A 642 -2.05 9.14 -21.14
CA THR A 642 -1.59 10.28 -20.36
C THR A 642 -2.74 10.95 -19.60
N GLY A 643 -2.45 11.99 -18.84
CA GLY A 643 -3.39 12.75 -18.03
C GLY A 643 -2.87 13.02 -16.62
N VAL A 644 -3.56 13.87 -15.88
CA VAL A 644 -3.16 14.26 -14.51
C VAL A 644 -3.09 13.08 -13.54
N SER A 645 -2.40 13.25 -12.42
CA SER A 645 -2.33 12.23 -11.37
C SER A 645 -3.74 11.91 -10.84
N GLY A 646 -4.04 10.61 -10.61
CA GLY A 646 -5.38 10.20 -10.15
C GLY A 646 -6.50 10.23 -11.21
N SER A 647 -6.24 10.56 -12.49
CA SER A 647 -7.27 10.62 -13.55
C SER A 647 -7.88 9.28 -13.98
N GLY A 648 -7.33 8.12 -13.50
CA GLY A 648 -7.85 6.79 -13.78
C GLY A 648 -7.04 5.97 -14.81
N LYS A 649 -5.85 6.42 -15.23
CA LYS A 649 -4.97 5.71 -16.18
C LYS A 649 -4.68 4.27 -15.77
N SER A 650 -4.16 4.07 -14.56
CA SER A 650 -3.84 2.73 -14.05
C SER A 650 -5.09 1.88 -13.84
N THR A 651 -6.22 2.50 -13.48
CA THR A 651 -7.51 1.82 -13.32
C THR A 651 -7.98 1.20 -14.63
N ILE A 652 -7.96 1.95 -15.74
CA ILE A 652 -8.45 1.44 -17.03
C ILE A 652 -7.47 0.45 -17.66
N ILE A 653 -6.14 0.63 -17.49
CA ILE A 653 -5.13 -0.22 -18.13
C ILE A 653 -4.72 -1.39 -17.21
N ASN A 654 -4.22 -1.12 -15.99
CA ASN A 654 -3.60 -2.13 -15.12
C ASN A 654 -4.61 -2.94 -14.31
N GLU A 655 -5.78 -2.34 -14.00
CA GLU A 655 -6.80 -2.98 -13.17
C GLU A 655 -8.01 -3.49 -13.97
N THR A 656 -8.19 -3.01 -15.21
CA THR A 656 -9.29 -3.47 -16.07
C THR A 656 -8.77 -4.21 -17.30
N LEU A 657 -8.08 -3.55 -18.24
CA LEU A 657 -7.65 -4.16 -19.52
C LEU A 657 -6.65 -5.31 -19.31
N GLN A 658 -5.59 -5.10 -18.55
CA GLN A 658 -4.53 -6.08 -18.33
C GLN A 658 -5.03 -7.38 -17.67
N PRO A 659 -5.89 -7.36 -16.62
CA PRO A 659 -6.46 -8.57 -16.06
C PRO A 659 -7.35 -9.34 -17.06
N ILE A 660 -8.20 -8.65 -17.85
CA ILE A 660 -9.04 -9.29 -18.89
C ILE A 660 -8.15 -10.09 -19.85
N LEU A 661 -7.10 -9.44 -20.38
CA LEU A 661 -6.19 -10.11 -21.33
C LEU A 661 -5.40 -11.24 -20.66
N SER A 662 -4.98 -11.06 -19.39
CA SER A 662 -4.27 -12.09 -18.64
C SER A 662 -5.14 -13.29 -18.30
N GLN A 663 -6.43 -13.12 -18.03
CA GLN A 663 -7.38 -14.20 -17.87
C GLN A 663 -7.50 -14.99 -19.19
N LYS A 664 -7.63 -14.28 -20.31
CA LYS A 664 -7.80 -14.89 -21.64
C LYS A 664 -6.58 -15.70 -22.08
N PHE A 665 -5.35 -15.13 -21.94
CA PHE A 665 -4.12 -15.73 -22.48
C PHE A 665 -3.40 -16.64 -21.48
N TYR A 666 -3.49 -16.37 -20.18
CA TYR A 666 -2.70 -17.04 -19.14
C TYR A 666 -3.54 -17.68 -18.04
N ARG A 667 -4.88 -17.63 -18.11
CA ARG A 667 -5.80 -18.15 -17.08
C ARG A 667 -5.50 -17.55 -15.71
N SER A 668 -5.17 -16.24 -15.68
CA SER A 668 -4.92 -15.51 -14.43
C SER A 668 -6.18 -15.48 -13.58
N LEU A 669 -6.01 -15.59 -12.26
CA LEU A 669 -7.11 -15.50 -11.28
C LEU A 669 -7.41 -14.06 -10.85
N LYS A 670 -6.67 -13.06 -11.39
CA LYS A 670 -6.91 -11.66 -11.05
C LYS A 670 -8.17 -11.17 -11.74
N GLU A 671 -9.18 -10.81 -10.95
CA GLU A 671 -10.43 -10.24 -11.45
C GLU A 671 -10.24 -8.83 -12.02
N PRO A 672 -10.77 -8.53 -13.20
CA PRO A 672 -10.82 -7.18 -13.74
C PRO A 672 -11.87 -6.33 -12.99
N LEU A 673 -11.65 -5.02 -12.98
CA LEU A 673 -12.69 -4.09 -12.54
C LEU A 673 -13.89 -4.11 -13.51
N PRO A 674 -15.08 -3.64 -13.08
CA PRO A 674 -16.29 -3.73 -13.86
C PRO A 674 -16.19 -3.09 -15.26
N TYR A 675 -16.62 -3.82 -16.27
CA TYR A 675 -16.70 -3.39 -17.68
C TYR A 675 -17.90 -4.08 -18.38
N LYS A 676 -18.36 -3.53 -19.49
CA LYS A 676 -19.51 -4.10 -20.24
C LYS A 676 -19.09 -5.10 -21.32
N ALA A 677 -18.10 -4.75 -22.14
CA ALA A 677 -17.66 -5.59 -23.24
C ALA A 677 -16.25 -5.28 -23.72
N ILE A 678 -15.59 -6.25 -24.33
CA ILE A 678 -14.33 -6.07 -25.04
C ILE A 678 -14.40 -6.72 -26.43
N LYS A 679 -13.86 -6.05 -27.47
CA LYS A 679 -13.82 -6.51 -28.85
C LYS A 679 -12.41 -6.36 -29.42
N GLY A 680 -12.01 -7.24 -30.32
CA GLY A 680 -10.71 -7.20 -31.00
C GLY A 680 -9.59 -7.98 -30.29
N ILE A 681 -9.88 -8.79 -29.26
CA ILE A 681 -8.89 -9.64 -28.58
C ILE A 681 -8.27 -10.66 -29.52
N GLU A 682 -9.02 -11.13 -30.50
CA GLU A 682 -8.59 -12.10 -31.52
C GLU A 682 -7.45 -11.58 -32.39
N ASN A 683 -7.19 -10.29 -32.40
CA ASN A 683 -6.08 -9.69 -33.14
C ASN A 683 -4.76 -9.69 -32.35
N ILE A 684 -4.78 -10.13 -31.11
CA ILE A 684 -3.65 -10.21 -30.19
C ILE A 684 -3.44 -11.68 -29.83
N ASP A 685 -2.18 -12.11 -29.78
CA ASP A 685 -1.82 -13.48 -29.39
C ASP A 685 -1.17 -13.54 -28.01
N LYS A 686 -0.62 -12.43 -27.54
CA LYS A 686 0.11 -12.35 -26.28
C LYS A 686 0.02 -10.96 -25.67
N VAL A 687 -0.09 -10.86 -24.35
CA VAL A 687 0.09 -9.63 -23.60
C VAL A 687 1.35 -9.70 -22.73
N VAL A 688 2.13 -8.66 -22.70
CA VAL A 688 3.34 -8.55 -21.87
C VAL A 688 3.24 -7.29 -21.05
N SER A 689 3.08 -7.44 -19.74
CA SER A 689 3.10 -6.30 -18.81
C SER A 689 4.50 -6.12 -18.24
N VAL A 690 5.03 -4.91 -18.36
CA VAL A 690 6.34 -4.51 -17.87
C VAL A 690 6.16 -3.42 -16.84
N ASP A 691 6.17 -3.81 -15.56
CA ASP A 691 6.02 -2.95 -14.39
C ASP A 691 7.37 -2.73 -13.68
N GLN A 692 7.39 -1.81 -12.73
CA GLN A 692 8.57 -1.47 -11.92
C GLN A 692 8.88 -2.49 -10.81
N ALA A 693 8.09 -3.54 -10.65
CA ALA A 693 8.32 -4.57 -9.64
C ALA A 693 9.68 -5.26 -9.84
N PRO A 694 10.39 -5.62 -8.76
CA PRO A 694 11.67 -6.31 -8.87
C PRO A 694 11.58 -7.59 -9.71
N ILE A 695 12.64 -7.93 -10.44
CA ILE A 695 12.74 -9.16 -11.25
C ILE A 695 12.72 -10.46 -10.43
N GLY A 696 12.69 -10.36 -9.11
CA GLY A 696 12.53 -11.46 -8.17
C GLY A 696 12.67 -11.00 -6.73
N LYS A 697 12.06 -11.75 -5.81
CA LYS A 697 12.02 -11.42 -4.36
C LYS A 697 13.25 -11.91 -3.58
N SER A 698 14.11 -12.74 -4.20
CA SER A 698 15.27 -13.35 -3.54
C SER A 698 16.56 -12.63 -3.96
N PRO A 699 17.56 -12.47 -3.05
CA PRO A 699 18.90 -12.00 -3.42
C PRO A 699 19.61 -12.86 -4.47
N ARG A 700 19.11 -14.06 -4.73
CA ARG A 700 19.60 -14.95 -5.80
C ARG A 700 19.09 -14.57 -7.19
N SER A 701 17.99 -13.83 -7.27
CA SER A 701 17.49 -13.32 -8.54
C SER A 701 18.41 -12.21 -9.04
N ASN A 702 18.81 -12.30 -10.30
CA ASN A 702 19.72 -11.35 -10.93
C ASN A 702 19.45 -11.29 -12.45
N PRO A 703 20.02 -10.33 -13.18
CA PRO A 703 19.83 -10.18 -14.64
C PRO A 703 20.19 -11.45 -15.41
N ALA A 704 21.26 -12.15 -15.04
CA ALA A 704 21.68 -13.38 -15.74
C ALA A 704 20.69 -14.54 -15.59
N THR A 705 20.07 -14.68 -14.41
CA THR A 705 19.06 -15.73 -14.17
C THR A 705 17.73 -15.38 -14.81
N TYR A 706 17.34 -14.12 -14.77
CA TYR A 706 16.06 -13.69 -15.33
C TYR A 706 16.00 -13.79 -16.86
N THR A 707 17.08 -13.40 -17.54
CA THR A 707 17.22 -13.53 -19.00
C THR A 707 17.54 -14.96 -19.46
N ASN A 708 17.69 -15.88 -18.52
CA ASN A 708 18.11 -17.27 -18.77
C ASN A 708 19.46 -17.41 -19.52
N VAL A 709 20.31 -16.36 -19.47
CA VAL A 709 21.68 -16.45 -20.01
C VAL A 709 22.57 -17.31 -19.11
N PHE A 710 22.27 -17.32 -17.80
CA PHE A 710 23.06 -18.08 -16.83
C PHE A 710 23.03 -19.60 -17.07
N ALA A 711 21.97 -20.13 -17.67
CA ALA A 711 21.92 -21.54 -18.08
C ALA A 711 22.97 -21.85 -19.16
N ASN A 712 23.11 -20.96 -20.16
CA ASN A 712 24.11 -21.11 -21.23
C ASN A 712 25.52 -20.98 -20.67
N ILE A 713 25.75 -20.04 -19.73
CA ILE A 713 27.05 -19.85 -19.06
C ILE A 713 27.41 -21.12 -18.27
N ARG A 714 26.51 -21.69 -17.50
CA ARG A 714 26.76 -22.94 -16.74
C ARG A 714 27.12 -24.10 -17.67
N ASN A 715 26.43 -24.25 -18.79
CA ASN A 715 26.69 -25.27 -19.78
C ASN A 715 28.10 -25.10 -20.39
N LEU A 716 28.53 -23.85 -20.68
CA LEU A 716 29.88 -23.56 -21.12
C LEU A 716 30.92 -24.01 -20.09
N PHE A 717 30.70 -23.74 -18.80
CA PHE A 717 31.64 -24.14 -17.74
C PHE A 717 31.74 -25.67 -17.58
N VAL A 718 30.66 -26.40 -17.82
CA VAL A 718 30.66 -27.89 -17.81
C VAL A 718 31.52 -28.48 -18.95
N GLU A 719 31.56 -27.83 -20.09
CA GLU A 719 32.33 -28.29 -21.24
C GLU A 719 33.85 -28.07 -21.08
N LEU A 720 34.29 -27.36 -20.07
CA LEU A 720 35.72 -27.11 -19.83
C LEU A 720 36.44 -28.40 -19.42
N PRO A 721 37.70 -28.59 -19.84
CA PRO A 721 38.49 -29.80 -19.52
C PRO A 721 38.55 -30.10 -18.01
N GLU A 722 38.81 -29.10 -17.20
CA GLU A 722 38.87 -29.25 -15.73
C GLU A 722 37.54 -29.73 -15.11
N ALA A 723 36.41 -29.22 -15.62
CA ALA A 723 35.09 -29.63 -15.19
C ALA A 723 34.77 -31.07 -15.60
N LYS A 724 35.16 -31.47 -16.82
CA LYS A 724 34.99 -32.84 -17.34
C LYS A 724 35.84 -33.83 -16.56
N ILE A 725 37.09 -33.52 -16.26
CA ILE A 725 37.98 -34.37 -15.46
C ILE A 725 37.42 -34.63 -14.07
N ARG A 726 36.81 -33.60 -13.45
CA ARG A 726 36.20 -33.70 -12.12
C ARG A 726 34.75 -34.24 -12.15
N GLY A 727 34.20 -34.57 -13.32
CA GLY A 727 32.83 -35.07 -13.47
C GLY A 727 31.74 -34.05 -13.06
N TYR A 728 32.01 -32.76 -13.18
CA TYR A 728 31.09 -31.69 -12.76
C TYR A 728 29.92 -31.57 -13.72
N LYS A 729 28.70 -31.59 -13.17
CA LYS A 729 27.43 -31.41 -13.89
C LYS A 729 26.96 -29.94 -13.82
N PRO A 730 25.99 -29.49 -14.64
CA PRO A 730 25.47 -28.11 -14.63
C PRO A 730 24.99 -27.62 -13.26
N GLY A 731 24.55 -28.54 -12.39
CA GLY A 731 24.16 -28.25 -11.01
C GLY A 731 25.28 -27.75 -10.14
N ARG A 732 26.56 -28.16 -10.39
CA ARG A 732 27.73 -27.71 -9.66
C ARG A 732 27.95 -26.20 -9.79
N PHE A 733 27.68 -25.67 -10.95
CA PHE A 733 27.81 -24.25 -11.29
C PHE A 733 26.54 -23.44 -10.98
N SER A 734 25.58 -24.00 -10.23
CA SER A 734 24.38 -23.32 -9.78
C SER A 734 24.50 -22.91 -8.31
N PHE A 735 24.38 -21.63 -8.02
CA PHE A 735 24.32 -21.12 -6.65
C PHE A 735 22.99 -21.46 -5.93
N ASN A 736 22.02 -22.05 -6.64
CA ASN A 736 20.75 -22.50 -6.04
C ASN A 736 20.81 -23.95 -5.54
N MET A 737 21.70 -24.77 -6.10
CA MET A 737 21.82 -26.19 -5.78
C MET A 737 22.97 -26.46 -4.80
N SER A 738 22.82 -27.45 -3.94
CA SER A 738 23.90 -27.93 -3.07
C SER A 738 25.03 -28.57 -3.88
N GLY A 739 26.24 -28.63 -3.34
CA GLY A 739 27.41 -29.22 -3.95
C GLY A 739 28.42 -28.23 -4.52
N GLY A 740 27.98 -27.13 -5.14
CA GLY A 740 28.90 -26.12 -5.69
C GLY A 740 28.76 -24.74 -5.06
N ARG A 741 27.67 -24.48 -4.39
CA ARG A 741 27.43 -23.21 -3.69
C ARG A 741 28.16 -23.15 -2.33
N CYS A 742 28.41 -21.95 -1.86
CA CYS A 742 28.87 -21.74 -0.49
C CYS A 742 27.81 -22.25 0.52
N ASP A 743 28.19 -23.12 1.45
CA ASP A 743 27.27 -23.72 2.41
C ASP A 743 26.85 -22.71 3.50
N VAL A 744 27.71 -21.75 3.85
CA VAL A 744 27.45 -20.73 4.89
C VAL A 744 26.31 -19.80 4.45
N CYS A 745 26.41 -19.16 3.28
CA CYS A 745 25.36 -18.26 2.75
C CYS A 745 24.35 -18.98 1.86
N LYS A 746 24.50 -20.30 1.67
CA LYS A 746 23.63 -21.12 0.80
C LYS A 746 23.46 -20.51 -0.60
N GLY A 747 24.51 -19.89 -1.14
CA GLY A 747 24.55 -19.30 -2.47
C GLY A 747 23.97 -17.87 -2.57
N ASN A 748 23.59 -17.25 -1.45
CA ASN A 748 23.09 -15.85 -1.47
C ASN A 748 24.24 -14.84 -1.74
N GLY A 749 25.48 -15.15 -1.32
CA GLY A 749 26.61 -14.23 -1.32
C GLY A 749 26.63 -13.28 -0.14
N TYR A 750 25.48 -13.04 0.48
CA TYR A 750 25.27 -12.10 1.58
C TYR A 750 24.54 -12.79 2.73
N ARG A 751 24.71 -12.26 3.94
CA ARG A 751 23.90 -12.55 5.12
C ARG A 751 22.98 -11.36 5.38
N SER A 752 21.72 -11.61 5.65
CA SER A 752 20.78 -10.59 6.11
C SER A 752 20.86 -10.51 7.62
N ILE A 753 21.16 -9.34 8.14
CA ILE A 753 21.04 -9.02 9.56
C ILE A 753 19.69 -8.33 9.72
N GLU A 754 18.79 -8.98 10.46
CA GLU A 754 17.49 -8.42 10.79
C GLU A 754 17.66 -7.37 11.89
N MET A 755 17.19 -6.18 11.62
CA MET A 755 17.16 -5.08 12.57
C MET A 755 15.71 -4.78 12.95
N ASN A 756 15.38 -4.77 14.26
CA ASN A 756 14.01 -4.69 14.76
C ASN A 756 13.25 -3.43 14.35
N PHE A 757 13.93 -2.32 14.02
CA PHE A 757 13.30 -1.04 13.68
C PHE A 757 13.88 -0.37 12.42
N LEU A 758 14.88 -0.98 11.78
CA LEU A 758 15.54 -0.48 10.58
C LEU A 758 15.46 -1.51 9.46
N PRO A 759 15.64 -1.11 8.18
CA PRO A 759 15.75 -2.05 7.08
C PRO A 759 16.86 -3.09 7.31
N ASN A 760 16.62 -4.34 6.91
CA ASN A 760 17.60 -5.40 7.01
C ASN A 760 18.89 -5.04 6.25
N VAL A 761 20.04 -5.17 6.90
CA VAL A 761 21.34 -4.92 6.29
C VAL A 761 21.89 -6.20 5.67
N LEU A 762 22.34 -6.10 4.42
CA LEU A 762 23.01 -7.20 3.72
C LEU A 762 24.53 -7.07 3.86
N VAL A 763 25.15 -7.99 4.58
CA VAL A 763 26.61 -8.05 4.77
C VAL A 763 27.20 -9.14 3.89
N PRO A 764 28.33 -8.92 3.18
CA PRO A 764 29.00 -9.97 2.41
C PRO A 764 29.32 -11.20 3.29
N CYS A 765 29.14 -12.39 2.74
CA CYS A 765 29.40 -13.62 3.45
C CYS A 765 30.91 -13.77 3.72
N GLU A 766 31.30 -13.93 4.98
CA GLU A 766 32.71 -14.07 5.41
C GLU A 766 33.43 -15.27 4.78
N ALA A 767 32.71 -16.38 4.53
CA ALA A 767 33.30 -17.59 3.99
C ALA A 767 33.57 -17.52 2.46
N CYS A 768 32.71 -16.85 1.70
CA CYS A 768 32.87 -16.76 0.24
C CYS A 768 33.12 -15.32 -0.27
N HIS A 769 33.21 -14.34 0.61
CA HIS A 769 33.44 -12.92 0.29
C HIS A 769 32.53 -12.41 -0.85
N GLY A 770 31.25 -12.79 -0.82
CA GLY A 770 30.27 -12.40 -1.85
C GLY A 770 30.25 -13.30 -3.10
N GLN A 771 31.19 -14.22 -3.27
CA GLN A 771 31.36 -15.01 -4.51
C GLN A 771 30.32 -16.12 -4.71
N ARG A 772 29.48 -16.43 -3.70
CA ARG A 772 28.36 -17.40 -3.76
C ARG A 772 28.73 -18.88 -3.89
N TYR A 773 29.94 -19.24 -4.26
CA TYR A 773 30.41 -20.60 -4.51
C TYR A 773 31.47 -21.05 -3.50
N ASN A 774 31.68 -22.37 -3.43
CA ASN A 774 32.80 -22.95 -2.72
C ASN A 774 34.08 -22.85 -3.54
N ARG A 775 35.25 -22.99 -2.88
CA ARG A 775 36.58 -22.83 -3.48
C ARG A 775 36.79 -23.72 -4.69
N GLU A 776 36.41 -25.01 -4.60
CA GLU A 776 36.61 -26.01 -5.65
C GLU A 776 35.90 -25.65 -6.96
N THR A 777 34.65 -25.09 -6.86
CA THR A 777 33.91 -24.63 -8.04
C THR A 777 34.56 -23.41 -8.70
N LEU A 778 35.21 -22.54 -7.91
CA LEU A 778 35.88 -21.32 -8.37
C LEU A 778 37.24 -21.61 -9.06
N GLU A 779 37.80 -22.81 -8.86
CA GLU A 779 39.03 -23.23 -9.55
C GLU A 779 38.82 -23.42 -11.04
N VAL A 780 37.61 -23.81 -11.47
CA VAL A 780 37.30 -23.99 -12.91
C VAL A 780 37.20 -22.62 -13.58
N ARG A 781 38.04 -22.38 -14.58
CA ARG A 781 38.17 -21.05 -15.23
C ARG A 781 38.02 -21.10 -16.74
N PHE A 782 37.24 -20.17 -17.27
CA PHE A 782 37.15 -19.91 -18.70
C PHE A 782 37.82 -18.58 -19.03
N LYS A 783 38.77 -18.57 -19.96
CA LYS A 783 39.64 -17.38 -20.27
C LYS A 783 40.21 -16.72 -19.00
N GLY A 784 40.63 -17.53 -18.01
CA GLY A 784 41.18 -17.09 -16.74
C GLY A 784 40.18 -16.58 -15.69
N LYS A 785 38.88 -16.60 -15.96
CA LYS A 785 37.81 -16.13 -15.09
C LYS A 785 36.97 -17.27 -14.53
N SER A 786 36.71 -17.28 -13.22
CA SER A 786 35.78 -18.18 -12.55
C SER A 786 34.34 -17.80 -12.86
N ILE A 787 33.38 -18.68 -12.54
CA ILE A 787 31.96 -18.40 -12.72
C ILE A 787 31.50 -17.21 -11.83
N ALA A 788 32.11 -17.00 -10.68
CA ALA A 788 31.84 -15.84 -9.83
C ALA A 788 32.37 -14.54 -10.48
N ASP A 789 33.55 -14.56 -11.06
CA ASP A 789 34.12 -13.42 -11.81
C ASP A 789 33.20 -13.03 -12.98
N VAL A 790 32.64 -14.02 -13.67
CA VAL A 790 31.70 -13.80 -14.80
C VAL A 790 30.41 -13.12 -14.29
N LEU A 791 29.88 -13.54 -13.15
CA LEU A 791 28.70 -12.90 -12.55
C LEU A 791 29.02 -11.47 -12.06
N ASP A 792 30.28 -11.19 -11.70
CA ASP A 792 30.72 -9.83 -11.28
C ASP A 792 31.05 -8.90 -12.47
N MET A 793 31.13 -9.44 -13.69
CA MET A 793 31.30 -8.62 -14.90
C MET A 793 30.09 -7.71 -15.12
N THR A 794 30.36 -6.47 -15.53
CA THR A 794 29.32 -5.62 -16.12
C THR A 794 28.89 -6.21 -17.47
N ILE A 795 27.65 -5.87 -17.90
CA ILE A 795 27.11 -6.35 -19.18
C ILE A 795 28.05 -5.95 -20.34
N ASN A 796 28.63 -4.73 -20.33
CA ASN A 796 29.59 -4.30 -21.34
C ASN A 796 30.82 -5.21 -21.38
N GLN A 797 31.39 -5.55 -20.23
CA GLN A 797 32.52 -6.47 -20.14
C GLN A 797 32.15 -7.89 -20.58
N ALA A 798 30.96 -8.33 -20.24
CA ALA A 798 30.47 -9.65 -20.62
C ALA A 798 30.23 -9.76 -22.14
N VAL A 799 29.79 -8.67 -22.81
CA VAL A 799 29.66 -8.63 -24.28
C VAL A 799 31.02 -8.82 -24.94
N GLU A 800 32.06 -8.12 -24.49
CA GLU A 800 33.44 -8.29 -25.00
C GLU A 800 34.00 -9.68 -24.67
N PHE A 801 33.79 -10.19 -23.46
CA PHE A 801 34.29 -11.49 -23.00
C PHE A 801 33.71 -12.67 -23.77
N PHE A 802 32.40 -12.61 -24.10
CA PHE A 802 31.65 -13.66 -24.81
C PHE A 802 31.46 -13.36 -26.29
N GLU A 803 32.29 -12.51 -26.94
CA GLU A 803 32.12 -12.11 -28.33
C GLU A 803 32.04 -13.31 -29.32
N ASN A 804 32.77 -14.39 -29.02
CA ASN A 804 32.83 -15.61 -29.84
C ASN A 804 31.81 -16.70 -29.39
N MET A 805 30.82 -16.36 -28.52
CA MET A 805 29.80 -17.26 -27.97
C MET A 805 28.39 -16.81 -28.35
N PRO A 806 27.90 -17.06 -29.57
CA PRO A 806 26.65 -16.51 -30.09
C PRO A 806 25.43 -16.76 -29.20
N SER A 807 25.34 -17.95 -28.60
CA SER A 807 24.22 -18.36 -27.71
C SER A 807 24.17 -17.57 -26.39
N ILE A 808 25.28 -17.03 -25.92
CA ILE A 808 25.41 -16.19 -24.74
C ILE A 808 25.32 -14.73 -25.16
N LEU A 809 26.13 -14.35 -26.20
CA LEU A 809 26.24 -12.99 -26.69
C LEU A 809 24.88 -12.40 -27.09
N SER A 810 24.04 -13.13 -27.83
CA SER A 810 22.74 -12.66 -28.29
C SER A 810 21.83 -12.22 -27.15
N LYS A 811 21.87 -12.89 -25.99
CA LYS A 811 21.08 -12.54 -24.82
C LYS A 811 21.66 -11.39 -24.02
N ILE A 812 22.99 -11.29 -23.92
CA ILE A 812 23.66 -10.22 -23.18
C ILE A 812 23.60 -8.91 -23.97
N LYS A 813 23.72 -8.97 -25.32
CA LYS A 813 23.67 -7.79 -26.17
C LYS A 813 22.34 -7.05 -26.08
N VAL A 814 21.23 -7.76 -25.93
CA VAL A 814 19.92 -7.12 -25.73
C VAL A 814 19.86 -6.31 -24.42
N LEU A 815 20.53 -6.80 -23.36
CA LEU A 815 20.65 -6.02 -22.12
C LEU A 815 21.50 -4.74 -22.33
N GLN A 816 22.52 -4.81 -23.17
CA GLN A 816 23.32 -3.63 -23.54
C GLN A 816 22.49 -2.64 -24.38
N ASP A 817 21.70 -3.17 -25.35
CA ASP A 817 20.89 -2.37 -26.27
C ASP A 817 19.78 -1.57 -25.54
N VAL A 818 19.30 -2.05 -24.40
CA VAL A 818 18.33 -1.31 -23.53
C VAL A 818 19.02 -0.34 -22.56
N GLY A 819 20.34 -0.09 -22.71
CA GLY A 819 21.06 0.87 -21.88
C GLY A 819 21.55 0.33 -20.53
N LEU A 820 21.53 -0.98 -20.30
CA LEU A 820 21.94 -1.60 -19.03
C LEU A 820 23.40 -2.09 -19.03
N GLY A 821 24.24 -1.56 -19.92
CA GLY A 821 25.63 -2.00 -20.06
C GLY A 821 26.49 -1.87 -18.81
N TYR A 822 26.10 -1.04 -17.86
CA TYR A 822 26.83 -0.75 -16.62
C TYR A 822 26.51 -1.68 -15.45
N ILE A 823 25.35 -2.35 -15.43
CA ILE A 823 24.97 -3.28 -14.34
C ILE A 823 25.75 -4.58 -14.44
N LYS A 824 25.95 -5.27 -13.30
CA LYS A 824 26.62 -6.57 -13.26
C LYS A 824 25.63 -7.69 -13.62
N LEU A 825 26.09 -8.75 -14.29
CA LEU A 825 25.28 -9.93 -14.63
C LEU A 825 24.67 -10.59 -13.39
N GLY A 826 25.43 -10.69 -12.30
CA GLY A 826 25.02 -11.29 -11.02
C GLY A 826 24.47 -10.28 -9.99
N GLN A 827 24.17 -9.03 -10.37
CA GLN A 827 23.66 -8.00 -9.46
C GLN A 827 22.33 -8.45 -8.84
N PRO A 828 22.20 -8.48 -7.49
CA PRO A 828 20.95 -8.89 -6.84
C PRO A 828 19.77 -8.02 -7.25
N SER A 829 18.60 -8.63 -7.45
CA SER A 829 17.37 -7.91 -7.85
C SER A 829 16.96 -6.82 -6.85
N SER A 830 17.30 -6.98 -5.58
CA SER A 830 17.00 -6.00 -4.53
C SER A 830 17.82 -4.71 -4.63
N THR A 831 18.95 -4.73 -5.37
CA THR A 831 19.82 -3.58 -5.58
C THR A 831 19.58 -2.86 -6.90
N LEU A 832 18.69 -3.39 -7.75
CA LEU A 832 18.26 -2.75 -8.97
C LEU A 832 17.20 -1.68 -8.68
N SER A 833 17.27 -0.56 -9.37
CA SER A 833 16.19 0.42 -9.39
C SER A 833 14.95 -0.13 -10.10
N GLY A 834 13.79 0.53 -9.90
CA GLY A 834 12.55 0.16 -10.60
C GLY A 834 12.71 0.19 -12.12
N GLY A 835 13.30 1.25 -12.66
CA GLY A 835 13.57 1.39 -14.09
C GLY A 835 14.59 0.39 -14.63
N GLU A 836 15.63 0.03 -13.87
CA GLU A 836 16.57 -1.03 -14.26
C GLU A 836 15.88 -2.39 -14.33
N SER A 837 15.06 -2.73 -13.31
CA SER A 837 14.26 -3.96 -13.29
C SER A 837 13.31 -4.04 -14.49
N GLN A 838 12.67 -2.96 -14.85
CA GLN A 838 11.77 -2.83 -15.98
C GLN A 838 12.51 -3.04 -17.31
N ARG A 839 13.68 -2.43 -17.47
CA ARG A 839 14.52 -2.62 -18.67
C ARG A 839 15.06 -4.06 -18.80
N VAL A 840 15.38 -4.75 -17.69
CA VAL A 840 15.74 -6.19 -17.73
C VAL A 840 14.56 -7.04 -18.21
N LYS A 841 13.31 -6.74 -17.75
CA LYS A 841 12.11 -7.41 -18.24
C LYS A 841 11.91 -7.18 -19.75
N LEU A 842 12.04 -5.93 -20.19
CA LEU A 842 11.93 -5.56 -21.60
C LEU A 842 12.98 -6.28 -22.46
N ALA A 843 14.25 -6.30 -22.02
CA ALA A 843 15.32 -7.02 -22.71
C ALA A 843 15.02 -8.51 -22.86
N THR A 844 14.44 -9.12 -21.83
CA THR A 844 14.07 -10.55 -21.89
C THR A 844 13.02 -10.82 -22.95
N GLU A 845 12.01 -9.97 -23.08
CA GLU A 845 10.97 -10.13 -24.10
C GLU A 845 11.53 -9.84 -25.52
N LEU A 846 12.40 -8.85 -25.67
CA LEU A 846 13.09 -8.55 -26.94
C LEU A 846 13.96 -9.72 -27.45
N SER A 847 14.50 -10.53 -26.54
CA SER A 847 15.31 -11.71 -26.89
C SER A 847 14.50 -12.89 -27.41
N LYS A 848 13.16 -12.88 -27.26
CA LYS A 848 12.27 -13.94 -27.74
C LYS A 848 11.89 -13.75 -29.21
N LYS A 849 11.52 -14.83 -29.88
CA LYS A 849 10.92 -14.73 -31.21
C LYS A 849 9.56 -14.05 -31.11
N ASP A 850 9.31 -13.16 -32.02
CA ASP A 850 8.18 -12.26 -32.06
C ASP A 850 7.19 -12.67 -33.14
N THR A 851 5.89 -12.56 -32.88
CA THR A 851 4.80 -12.87 -33.81
C THR A 851 4.26 -11.63 -34.52
N GLY A 852 4.66 -10.43 -34.07
CA GLY A 852 4.10 -9.16 -34.54
C GLY A 852 2.66 -8.87 -34.14
N LYS A 853 2.11 -9.64 -33.15
CA LYS A 853 0.75 -9.47 -32.63
C LYS A 853 0.73 -9.34 -31.09
N THR A 854 1.87 -9.06 -30.49
CA THR A 854 1.98 -8.91 -29.03
C THR A 854 1.57 -7.50 -28.61
N LEU A 855 0.78 -7.39 -27.54
CA LEU A 855 0.51 -6.14 -26.87
C LEU A 855 1.47 -6.00 -25.67
N PHE A 856 2.35 -5.01 -25.73
CA PHE A 856 3.20 -4.61 -24.61
C PHE A 856 2.52 -3.50 -23.82
N ILE A 857 2.41 -3.67 -22.52
CA ILE A 857 1.90 -2.65 -21.58
C ILE A 857 3.05 -2.25 -20.67
N LEU A 858 3.46 -1.00 -20.74
CA LEU A 858 4.53 -0.43 -19.92
C LEU A 858 3.95 0.66 -19.02
N ASP A 859 4.30 0.59 -17.74
CA ASP A 859 3.86 1.55 -16.74
C ASP A 859 5.03 2.44 -16.32
N GLU A 860 4.97 3.72 -16.69
CA GLU A 860 5.97 4.76 -16.44
C GLU A 860 7.41 4.30 -16.70
N PRO A 861 7.76 3.86 -17.94
CA PRO A 861 9.06 3.27 -18.23
C PRO A 861 10.23 4.29 -18.21
N THR A 862 9.96 5.59 -18.12
CA THR A 862 10.99 6.63 -18.03
C THR A 862 11.43 6.96 -16.62
N THR A 863 10.84 6.32 -15.62
CA THR A 863 11.17 6.52 -14.21
C THR A 863 12.67 6.35 -13.95
N GLY A 864 13.31 7.37 -13.36
CA GLY A 864 14.74 7.37 -13.03
C GLY A 864 15.68 7.40 -14.23
N LEU A 865 15.20 7.81 -15.40
CA LEU A 865 16.00 7.87 -16.62
C LEU A 865 16.41 9.30 -16.95
N HIS A 866 17.69 9.47 -17.24
CA HIS A 866 18.20 10.67 -17.88
C HIS A 866 17.72 10.77 -19.34
N PHE A 867 17.67 11.95 -19.93
CA PHE A 867 17.23 12.21 -21.32
C PHE A 867 17.88 11.27 -22.34
N GLU A 868 19.19 11.00 -22.22
CA GLU A 868 19.91 10.07 -23.11
C GLU A 868 19.40 8.62 -22.94
N ASP A 869 19.09 8.19 -21.72
CA ASP A 869 18.51 6.86 -21.47
C ASP A 869 17.09 6.76 -22.04
N ILE A 870 16.30 7.86 -22.00
CA ILE A 870 14.98 7.95 -22.65
C ILE A 870 15.13 7.83 -24.16
N ARG A 871 16.11 8.50 -24.78
CA ARG A 871 16.39 8.39 -26.21
C ARG A 871 16.67 6.94 -26.62
N ILE A 872 17.48 6.22 -25.85
CA ILE A 872 17.78 4.81 -26.07
C ILE A 872 16.51 3.96 -25.93
N LEU A 873 15.71 4.18 -24.88
CA LEU A 873 14.45 3.47 -24.64
C LEU A 873 13.48 3.66 -25.81
N MET A 874 13.32 4.91 -26.29
CA MET A 874 12.46 5.20 -27.45
C MET A 874 12.89 4.45 -28.70
N GLY A 875 14.20 4.34 -28.95
CA GLY A 875 14.73 3.51 -30.03
C GLY A 875 14.35 2.04 -29.91
N VAL A 876 14.29 1.51 -28.68
CA VAL A 876 13.87 0.12 -28.40
C VAL A 876 12.36 -0.06 -28.60
N LEU A 877 11.53 0.86 -28.09
CA LEU A 877 10.07 0.80 -28.24
C LEU A 877 9.67 0.91 -29.72
N ASN A 878 10.30 1.79 -30.48
CA ASN A 878 10.07 1.89 -31.92
C ASN A 878 10.41 0.60 -32.65
N LYS A 879 11.52 -0.08 -32.34
CA LYS A 879 11.88 -1.38 -32.93
C LYS A 879 10.82 -2.46 -32.65
N LEU A 880 10.15 -2.43 -31.47
CA LEU A 880 9.06 -3.35 -31.18
C LEU A 880 7.83 -3.07 -32.06
N VAL A 881 7.47 -1.81 -32.22
CA VAL A 881 6.35 -1.41 -33.08
C VAL A 881 6.64 -1.72 -34.54
N ASP A 882 7.86 -1.46 -35.02
CA ASP A 882 8.28 -1.75 -36.41
C ASP A 882 8.21 -3.25 -36.76
N ARG A 883 8.26 -4.13 -35.75
CA ARG A 883 8.02 -5.56 -35.90
C ARG A 883 6.53 -5.95 -35.98
N GLY A 884 5.62 -4.98 -35.94
CA GLY A 884 4.16 -5.17 -36.00
C GLY A 884 3.46 -5.24 -34.67
N ASN A 885 4.17 -5.17 -33.53
CA ASN A 885 3.59 -5.21 -32.21
C ASN A 885 2.88 -3.91 -31.84
N THR A 886 2.02 -3.98 -30.84
CA THR A 886 1.42 -2.79 -30.22
C THR A 886 2.13 -2.50 -28.92
N VAL A 887 2.55 -1.27 -28.71
CA VAL A 887 3.19 -0.81 -27.48
C VAL A 887 2.31 0.25 -26.83
N LEU A 888 1.77 -0.07 -25.68
CA LEU A 888 0.95 0.82 -24.86
C LEU A 888 1.77 1.28 -23.66
N VAL A 889 1.92 2.57 -23.50
CA VAL A 889 2.74 3.19 -22.45
C VAL A 889 1.86 4.11 -21.62
N ILE A 890 1.84 3.93 -20.31
CA ILE A 890 1.29 4.93 -19.39
C ILE A 890 2.43 5.88 -19.06
N GLU A 891 2.29 7.18 -19.36
CA GLU A 891 3.41 8.13 -19.23
C GLU A 891 2.96 9.56 -18.94
N HIS A 892 3.88 10.27 -18.27
CA HIS A 892 3.80 11.69 -17.98
C HIS A 892 4.92 12.50 -18.63
N ASN A 893 6.00 11.84 -19.04
CA ASN A 893 7.17 12.48 -19.65
C ASN A 893 6.84 12.99 -21.06
N LEU A 894 6.96 14.30 -21.26
CA LEU A 894 6.62 14.97 -22.53
C LEU A 894 7.49 14.50 -23.70
N ASP A 895 8.74 14.09 -23.45
CA ASP A 895 9.63 13.58 -24.47
C ASP A 895 9.16 12.26 -25.07
N VAL A 896 8.48 11.41 -24.27
CA VAL A 896 7.85 10.18 -24.76
C VAL A 896 6.51 10.49 -25.43
N ILE A 897 5.70 11.33 -24.79
CA ILE A 897 4.37 11.70 -25.28
C ILE A 897 4.43 12.32 -26.67
N LYS A 898 5.40 13.25 -26.91
CA LYS A 898 5.59 13.87 -28.24
C LYS A 898 6.03 12.88 -29.33
N CYS A 899 6.59 11.74 -28.96
CA CYS A 899 7.04 10.69 -29.89
C CYS A 899 5.98 9.61 -30.16
N ALA A 900 4.84 9.60 -29.46
CA ALA A 900 3.77 8.61 -29.62
C ALA A 900 3.09 8.73 -30.99
N ASP A 901 2.60 7.62 -31.52
CA ASP A 901 1.76 7.61 -32.73
C ASP A 901 0.29 7.96 -32.41
N TYR A 902 -0.15 7.59 -31.20
CA TYR A 902 -1.52 7.82 -30.74
C TYR A 902 -1.53 8.09 -29.24
N ILE A 903 -2.31 9.04 -28.79
CA ILE A 903 -2.47 9.44 -27.41
C ILE A 903 -3.90 9.23 -26.95
N VAL A 904 -4.08 8.77 -25.71
CA VAL A 904 -5.34 8.77 -24.97
C VAL A 904 -5.13 9.61 -23.73
N ASP A 905 -5.76 10.78 -23.68
CA ASP A 905 -5.64 11.71 -22.55
C ASP A 905 -6.83 11.58 -21.61
N MET A 906 -6.54 11.32 -20.34
CA MET A 906 -7.53 11.09 -19.28
C MET A 906 -7.58 12.25 -18.30
N GLY A 907 -8.80 12.59 -17.85
CA GLY A 907 -9.00 13.69 -16.93
C GLY A 907 -10.50 14.00 -16.71
N PRO A 908 -10.87 15.31 -16.55
CA PRO A 908 -10.01 16.51 -16.58
C PRO A 908 -9.09 16.67 -15.35
N GLU A 909 -9.54 16.17 -14.20
CA GLU A 909 -8.87 16.23 -12.91
C GLU A 909 -8.56 14.83 -12.36
N GLY A 910 -8.01 14.75 -11.13
CA GLY A 910 -7.88 13.51 -10.36
C GLY A 910 -9.17 13.16 -9.61
N GLY A 911 -9.22 11.95 -9.02
CA GLY A 911 -10.29 11.51 -8.12
C GLY A 911 -11.68 11.53 -8.74
N LYS A 912 -12.68 12.00 -7.99
CA LYS A 912 -14.09 12.03 -8.40
C LYS A 912 -14.36 12.91 -9.62
N ASN A 913 -13.52 13.92 -9.86
CA ASN A 913 -13.64 14.83 -11.01
C ASN A 913 -12.93 14.32 -12.25
N GLY A 914 -12.15 13.22 -12.12
CA GLY A 914 -11.51 12.51 -13.21
C GLY A 914 -12.35 11.40 -13.84
N GLY A 915 -11.67 10.39 -14.35
CA GLY A 915 -12.28 9.15 -14.83
C GLY A 915 -12.97 9.24 -16.17
N LYS A 916 -12.58 10.18 -17.03
CA LYS A 916 -13.07 10.32 -18.41
C LYS A 916 -11.91 10.36 -19.40
N ILE A 917 -12.14 9.93 -20.64
CA ILE A 917 -11.25 10.22 -21.75
C ILE A 917 -11.65 11.60 -22.29
N ILE A 918 -10.70 12.55 -22.29
CA ILE A 918 -10.93 13.95 -22.69
C ILE A 918 -10.58 14.15 -24.16
N ALA A 919 -9.48 13.57 -24.59
CA ALA A 919 -9.01 13.70 -25.95
C ALA A 919 -8.29 12.41 -26.40
N VAL A 920 -8.40 12.09 -27.68
CA VAL A 920 -7.70 11.00 -28.33
C VAL A 920 -7.21 11.44 -29.71
N GLY A 921 -6.08 10.99 -30.14
CA GLY A 921 -5.53 11.31 -31.45
C GLY A 921 -4.01 11.32 -31.49
N THR A 922 -3.44 11.94 -32.50
CA THR A 922 -2.00 12.19 -32.59
C THR A 922 -1.56 13.30 -31.60
N PRO A 923 -0.29 13.40 -31.25
CA PRO A 923 0.22 14.48 -30.42
C PRO A 923 -0.19 15.88 -30.91
N GLU A 924 -0.22 16.09 -32.21
CA GLU A 924 -0.64 17.34 -32.84
C GLU A 924 -2.13 17.63 -32.59
N GLU A 925 -3.01 16.64 -32.76
CA GLU A 925 -4.45 16.74 -32.48
C GLU A 925 -4.75 17.02 -31.00
N ILE A 926 -3.98 16.40 -30.09
CA ILE A 926 -4.11 16.64 -28.63
C ILE A 926 -3.73 18.08 -28.27
N CYS A 927 -2.74 18.69 -28.96
CA CYS A 927 -2.38 20.09 -28.78
C CYS A 927 -3.51 21.08 -29.16
N GLU A 928 -4.41 20.69 -30.05
CA GLU A 928 -5.56 21.50 -30.46
C GLU A 928 -6.73 21.43 -29.48
N SER A 929 -6.79 20.38 -28.65
CA SER A 929 -7.83 20.18 -27.64
C SER A 929 -7.75 21.25 -26.55
N LYS A 930 -8.86 21.98 -26.34
CA LYS A 930 -8.97 23.01 -25.28
C LYS A 930 -9.04 22.41 -23.88
N ASP A 931 -9.60 21.21 -23.76
CA ASP A 931 -9.87 20.55 -22.49
C ASP A 931 -8.67 19.73 -21.99
N SER A 932 -7.71 19.41 -22.87
CA SER A 932 -6.52 18.63 -22.53
C SER A 932 -5.51 19.50 -21.80
N ILE A 933 -5.25 19.17 -20.53
CA ILE A 933 -4.17 19.78 -19.74
C ILE A 933 -2.81 19.35 -20.32
N THR A 934 -2.66 18.06 -20.64
CA THR A 934 -1.46 17.53 -21.29
C THR A 934 -1.15 18.24 -22.61
N GLY A 935 -2.20 18.51 -23.41
CA GLY A 935 -2.08 19.23 -24.70
C GLY A 935 -1.51 20.63 -24.55
N LYS A 936 -1.80 21.34 -23.46
CA LYS A 936 -1.24 22.67 -23.18
C LYS A 936 0.28 22.64 -22.98
N PHE A 937 0.77 21.66 -22.23
CA PHE A 937 2.23 21.49 -22.00
C PHE A 937 2.91 20.94 -23.27
N LEU A 938 2.30 19.97 -23.94
CA LEU A 938 2.82 19.37 -25.15
C LEU A 938 2.97 20.40 -26.30
N ARG A 939 2.04 21.35 -26.40
CA ARG A 939 2.13 22.44 -27.37
C ARG A 939 3.40 23.27 -27.19
N LYS A 940 3.77 23.59 -25.94
CA LYS A 940 4.99 24.34 -25.63
C LYS A 940 6.22 23.58 -26.10
N GLU A 941 6.27 22.26 -25.85
CA GLU A 941 7.39 21.40 -26.26
C GLU A 941 7.50 21.23 -27.78
N LEU A 942 6.37 21.11 -28.51
CA LEU A 942 6.38 20.99 -29.97
C LEU A 942 6.65 22.32 -30.70
N MET A 943 6.29 23.47 -30.11
CA MET A 943 6.59 24.80 -30.66
C MET A 943 8.08 25.20 -30.46
N ASN A 944 8.73 24.61 -29.45
CA ASN A 944 10.16 24.83 -29.18
C ASN A 944 11.09 23.89 -30.00
N LEU A 945 10.51 23.09 -30.89
CA LEU A 945 11.23 22.22 -31.84
C LEU A 945 11.53 22.92 -33.14
#